data_d0a476c13fec3ae5e862b4a2eb81866b
#
_entry.id   d0a476c13fec3ae5e862b4a2eb81866b
#
_cell.length_a   1.000
_cell.length_b   1.000
_cell.length_c   1.000
_cell.angle_alpha   90.00
_cell.angle_beta   90.00
_cell.angle_gamma   90.00
#
_symmetry.space_group_name_H-M   'P 1'
#
loop_
_entity.id
_entity.type
_entity.pdbx_description
1 polymer ?
#
loop_
_entity_poly.entity_id
_entity_poly.type
_entity_poly.pdbx_seq_one_letter_code
_entity_poly.pdbx_strand_id
1 'polypeptide(L)'
;MKNFDKYERQYFLPPVCEYDWAKKDYIEKAPIWCSVDLRDGNQALIEPMSLDEKLEFFQMLVDIGFKEIEVGFPAASETEFIFMRTLIERDMIPDDVTVQVLTQAREHIIKKTFEAVKGAPHAVIHLYNSTSVAQREQVFKKDKEHIMQLAVDGAKLLKRLASKTEGDFSFEYSPESFHGTEVDYAVDVCNAVLDVWEPDAAHKAIINIPATVETAMPHVFATQIEYVSKHLHHRENVVLSLHPHNDRGCGVSDAELGLLAGADRIEGTLFGNGERTGNVDIITLAMNMFSYGIDPKLDFADMPRIREAYERLTRMHVHERSPYAGDLVFSAFSGSHQDAIAKGMAWREEKKLKTWTVPYLPIDPMDVGRTYDADVIRINSQSGKGGISYILKQNFSISLPQAMKEEVGYAVKQVSDEEHKELSPQWVYEIFEENYMNKMPYFTIDSCHFKQNDGIMAETEINFGGKKTIVDANGNGRLDAVSNTIKQFFGISYELSTYEEHALSHGSSSKAIAYVGITCEGKNYWGVGMDEDIIKASIHALTVAVNKLPQIAQNDGAQDERLTAMLNFIQNNYQGVTLESMAXXXXXXXXXXXXXXXXXXXXXXXXXXXXXXXXXXXVAHIRMKRAKTLLKNGNMTVENIADVVGYPSVEHFNRTFKKCFDRTPLQYRNESREKK
;
A
#
# COMPACT_ATOMS: atom_id res chain seq x y z
N MET A 1 -13.84 22.64 16.94
CA MET A 1 -14.53 22.90 15.64
C MET A 1 -15.68 23.88 15.89
N LYS A 2 -15.85 24.85 14.96
CA LYS A 2 -16.95 25.82 14.99
C LYS A 2 -18.15 25.25 14.22
N ASN A 3 -19.31 25.87 14.41
CA ASN A 3 -20.54 25.59 13.63
C ASN A 3 -21.15 24.20 13.86
N PHE A 4 -20.82 23.53 14.97
CA PHE A 4 -21.42 22.22 15.30
C PHE A 4 -22.92 22.36 15.65
N ASP A 5 -23.32 23.53 16.04
CA ASP A 5 -24.67 23.88 16.48
C ASP A 5 -25.71 23.96 15.35
N LYS A 6 -25.28 23.87 14.09
CA LYS A 6 -26.20 23.78 12.95
C LYS A 6 -26.65 22.33 12.64
N TYR A 7 -26.06 21.35 13.33
CA TYR A 7 -26.35 19.93 13.07
C TYR A 7 -27.24 19.36 14.15
N GLU A 8 -28.27 18.62 13.73
CA GLU A 8 -29.20 17.92 14.62
C GLU A 8 -29.24 16.44 14.23
N ARG A 9 -29.76 15.60 15.12
CA ARG A 9 -30.00 14.19 14.80
C ARG A 9 -31.15 14.12 13.80
N GLN A 10 -30.92 13.42 12.69
CA GLN A 10 -31.84 13.37 11.54
C GLN A 10 -32.47 11.99 11.33
N TYR A 11 -32.42 11.14 12.34
CA TYR A 11 -33.03 9.82 12.28
C TYR A 11 -34.25 9.75 13.20
N PHE A 12 -35.10 8.78 12.96
CA PHE A 12 -36.29 8.50 13.76
C PHE A 12 -36.16 7.16 14.45
N LEU A 13 -36.46 7.11 15.73
CA LEU A 13 -36.63 5.84 16.46
C LEU A 13 -37.98 5.23 16.09
N PRO A 14 -38.09 3.90 16.03
CA PRO A 14 -39.41 3.29 15.85
C PRO A 14 -40.31 3.52 17.06
N PRO A 15 -41.64 3.44 16.90
CA PRO A 15 -42.57 3.63 18.00
C PRO A 15 -42.35 2.67 19.18
N VAL A 16 -41.83 1.45 18.89
CA VAL A 16 -41.53 0.46 19.94
C VAL A 16 -40.11 -0.09 19.64
N CYS A 17 -39.28 -0.15 20.65
CA CYS A 17 -37.91 -0.70 20.57
C CYS A 17 -37.84 -1.93 21.49
N GLU A 18 -37.60 -3.10 20.92
CA GLU A 18 -37.55 -4.37 21.65
C GLU A 18 -36.14 -4.86 21.97
N TYR A 19 -35.17 -4.54 21.12
CA TYR A 19 -33.75 -4.88 21.27
C TYR A 19 -33.48 -6.38 21.33
N ASP A 20 -34.26 -7.22 20.65
CA ASP A 20 -34.02 -8.67 20.58
C ASP A 20 -32.76 -8.98 19.82
N TRP A 21 -32.40 -8.14 18.84
CA TRP A 21 -31.15 -8.26 18.09
C TRP A 21 -29.94 -8.26 19.03
N ALA A 22 -29.97 -7.51 20.10
CA ALA A 22 -28.86 -7.35 21.05
C ALA A 22 -28.62 -8.60 21.92
N LYS A 23 -29.51 -9.58 21.87
CA LYS A 23 -29.37 -10.87 22.57
C LYS A 23 -28.57 -11.90 21.77
N LYS A 24 -28.33 -11.61 20.49
CA LYS A 24 -27.56 -12.47 19.57
C LYS A 24 -26.10 -11.98 19.52
N ASP A 25 -25.16 -12.89 19.55
CA ASP A 25 -23.73 -12.55 19.62
C ASP A 25 -22.96 -12.77 18.30
N TYR A 26 -23.60 -13.42 17.31
CA TYR A 26 -22.98 -13.59 15.98
C TYR A 26 -24.04 -13.92 14.92
N ILE A 27 -23.67 -13.80 13.67
CA ILE A 27 -24.50 -14.14 12.49
C ILE A 27 -24.31 -15.62 12.20
N GLU A 28 -25.38 -16.41 12.31
CA GLU A 28 -25.31 -17.87 12.22
C GLU A 28 -25.18 -18.43 10.79
N LYS A 29 -25.59 -17.65 9.78
CA LYS A 29 -25.58 -18.07 8.38
C LYS A 29 -25.37 -16.87 7.45
N ALA A 30 -24.80 -17.12 6.29
CA ALA A 30 -24.64 -16.09 5.27
C ALA A 30 -25.99 -15.53 4.81
N PRO A 31 -26.09 -14.22 4.57
CA PRO A 31 -27.27 -13.66 3.92
C PRO A 31 -27.32 -14.02 2.42
N ILE A 32 -28.39 -13.63 1.75
CA ILE A 32 -28.42 -13.55 0.30
C ILE A 32 -27.55 -12.32 -0.06
N TRP A 33 -26.56 -12.50 -0.92
CA TRP A 33 -25.69 -11.42 -1.35
C TRP A 33 -26.12 -10.88 -2.70
N CYS A 34 -26.33 -9.56 -2.79
CA CYS A 34 -26.55 -8.88 -4.06
C CYS A 34 -25.41 -7.88 -4.30
N SER A 35 -24.64 -8.08 -5.37
CA SER A 35 -23.66 -7.08 -5.78
C SER A 35 -24.38 -5.94 -6.49
N VAL A 36 -24.09 -4.70 -6.06
CA VAL A 36 -24.52 -3.49 -6.78
C VAL A 36 -23.33 -2.76 -7.43
N ASP A 37 -22.20 -3.47 -7.61
CA ASP A 37 -20.99 -2.91 -8.24
C ASP A 37 -21.27 -2.35 -9.63
N LEU A 38 -22.07 -3.05 -10.44
CA LEU A 38 -22.32 -2.70 -11.84
C LEU A 38 -23.40 -1.62 -12.01
N ARG A 39 -24.14 -1.30 -10.94
CA ARG A 39 -25.10 -0.20 -10.94
C ARG A 39 -24.60 0.94 -10.06
N ASP A 40 -24.72 0.83 -8.74
CA ASP A 40 -24.38 1.88 -7.78
C ASP A 40 -22.87 2.17 -7.75
N GLY A 41 -22.06 1.11 -7.78
CA GLY A 41 -20.61 1.23 -7.86
C GLY A 41 -20.15 1.90 -9.14
N ASN A 42 -20.64 1.42 -10.28
CA ASN A 42 -20.28 1.98 -11.59
C ASN A 42 -20.75 3.42 -11.77
N GLN A 43 -21.94 3.74 -11.26
CA GLN A 43 -22.50 5.10 -11.30
C GLN A 43 -21.58 6.11 -10.59
N ALA A 44 -20.88 5.69 -9.56
CA ALA A 44 -20.02 6.53 -8.73
C ALA A 44 -18.60 6.71 -9.29
N LEU A 45 -18.23 5.99 -10.35
CA LEU A 45 -16.89 6.12 -10.94
C LEU A 45 -16.76 7.41 -11.73
N ILE A 46 -15.59 8.06 -11.61
CA ILE A 46 -15.27 9.26 -12.41
C ILE A 46 -15.33 8.91 -13.90
N GLU A 47 -14.83 7.72 -14.24
CA GLU A 47 -14.87 7.16 -15.60
C GLU A 47 -15.60 5.81 -15.53
N PRO A 48 -16.90 5.77 -15.87
CA PRO A 48 -17.65 4.51 -15.82
C PRO A 48 -17.04 3.44 -16.72
N MET A 49 -17.23 2.19 -16.32
CA MET A 49 -16.72 1.03 -17.07
C MET A 49 -17.34 0.96 -18.47
N SER A 50 -16.53 0.61 -19.46
CA SER A 50 -16.97 0.29 -20.81
C SER A 50 -17.77 -1.03 -20.82
N LEU A 51 -18.42 -1.34 -21.96
CA LEU A 51 -19.18 -2.59 -22.13
C LEU A 51 -18.29 -3.82 -21.81
N ASP A 52 -17.11 -3.88 -22.40
CA ASP A 52 -16.22 -5.06 -22.21
C ASP A 52 -15.76 -5.17 -20.75
N GLU A 53 -15.46 -4.06 -20.10
CA GLU A 53 -15.09 -4.04 -18.67
C GLU A 53 -16.25 -4.49 -17.79
N LYS A 54 -17.50 -4.07 -18.09
CA LYS A 54 -18.69 -4.52 -17.36
C LYS A 54 -18.90 -6.03 -17.52
N LEU A 55 -18.69 -6.56 -18.73
CA LEU A 55 -18.81 -8.01 -18.99
C LEU A 55 -17.77 -8.80 -18.19
N GLU A 56 -16.53 -8.32 -18.16
CA GLU A 56 -15.46 -8.92 -17.37
C GLU A 56 -15.79 -8.87 -15.86
N PHE A 57 -16.26 -7.70 -15.38
CA PHE A 57 -16.63 -7.54 -13.97
C PHE A 57 -17.80 -8.45 -13.59
N PHE A 58 -18.81 -8.57 -14.45
CA PHE A 58 -19.94 -9.48 -14.24
C PHE A 58 -19.45 -10.92 -14.08
N GLN A 59 -18.57 -11.38 -14.98
CA GLN A 59 -18.01 -12.72 -14.90
C GLN A 59 -17.24 -12.94 -13.58
N MET A 60 -16.46 -11.93 -13.14
CA MET A 60 -15.74 -12.00 -11.86
C MET A 60 -16.71 -12.16 -10.69
N LEU A 61 -17.84 -11.44 -10.69
CA LEU A 61 -18.86 -11.56 -9.63
C LEU A 61 -19.48 -12.97 -9.61
N VAL A 62 -19.77 -13.53 -10.79
CA VAL A 62 -20.27 -14.91 -10.92
C VAL A 62 -19.24 -15.92 -10.38
N ASP A 63 -17.96 -15.74 -10.74
CA ASP A 63 -16.86 -16.61 -10.30
C ASP A 63 -16.68 -16.57 -8.78
N ILE A 64 -16.83 -15.37 -8.16
CA ILE A 64 -16.80 -15.20 -6.70
C ILE A 64 -17.96 -15.96 -6.03
N GLY A 65 -19.10 -16.12 -6.73
CA GLY A 65 -20.24 -16.87 -6.21
C GLY A 65 -21.50 -16.06 -5.97
N PHE A 66 -21.56 -14.80 -6.41
CA PHE A 66 -22.79 -14.01 -6.29
C PHE A 66 -23.92 -14.65 -7.06
N LYS A 67 -25.10 -14.76 -6.42
CA LYS A 67 -26.31 -15.32 -7.01
C LYS A 67 -27.34 -14.22 -7.36
N GLU A 68 -27.11 -12.99 -6.89
CA GLU A 68 -27.90 -11.83 -7.31
C GLU A 68 -26.94 -10.67 -7.65
N ILE A 69 -27.15 -10.05 -8.79
CA ILE A 69 -26.28 -8.98 -9.30
C ILE A 69 -27.16 -7.90 -9.92
N GLU A 70 -27.10 -6.66 -9.35
CA GLU A 70 -27.77 -5.50 -9.92
C GLU A 70 -26.89 -4.94 -11.05
N VAL A 71 -27.33 -5.15 -12.29
CA VAL A 71 -26.51 -4.92 -13.47
C VAL A 71 -26.65 -3.51 -14.05
N GLY A 72 -27.65 -2.74 -13.61
CA GLY A 72 -27.77 -1.36 -14.06
C GLY A 72 -29.19 -0.84 -14.11
N PHE A 73 -29.35 0.27 -14.87
CA PHE A 73 -30.65 0.90 -15.13
C PHE A 73 -30.87 0.94 -16.65
N PRO A 74 -31.35 -0.16 -17.24
CA PRO A 74 -31.38 -0.29 -18.72
C PRO A 74 -32.19 0.76 -19.45
N ALA A 75 -33.20 1.34 -18.79
CA ALA A 75 -34.01 2.38 -19.40
C ALA A 75 -33.37 3.77 -19.33
N ALA A 76 -32.27 3.95 -18.60
CA ALA A 76 -31.60 5.24 -18.42
C ALA A 76 -30.70 5.60 -19.60
N SER A 77 -30.06 4.61 -20.24
CA SER A 77 -29.15 4.87 -21.35
C SER A 77 -29.05 3.68 -22.30
N GLU A 78 -28.61 3.96 -23.51
CA GLU A 78 -28.37 2.92 -24.51
C GLU A 78 -27.27 1.95 -24.09
N THR A 79 -26.22 2.44 -23.45
CA THR A 79 -25.11 1.61 -22.96
C THR A 79 -25.60 0.58 -21.94
N GLU A 80 -26.44 1.01 -20.99
CA GLU A 80 -27.02 0.13 -19.97
C GLU A 80 -27.93 -0.93 -20.60
N PHE A 81 -28.74 -0.52 -21.60
CA PHE A 81 -29.61 -1.42 -22.34
C PHE A 81 -28.78 -2.48 -23.09
N ILE A 82 -27.77 -2.04 -23.84
CA ILE A 82 -26.89 -2.91 -24.62
C ILE A 82 -26.18 -3.91 -23.69
N PHE A 83 -25.70 -3.44 -22.54
CA PHE A 83 -25.01 -4.32 -21.56
C PHE A 83 -25.96 -5.46 -21.11
N MET A 84 -27.17 -5.13 -20.67
CA MET A 84 -28.15 -6.14 -20.25
C MET A 84 -28.46 -7.12 -21.40
N ARG A 85 -28.69 -6.60 -22.62
CA ARG A 85 -28.94 -7.45 -23.79
C ARG A 85 -27.77 -8.36 -24.13
N THR A 86 -26.53 -7.82 -24.01
CA THR A 86 -25.30 -8.59 -24.30
C THR A 86 -25.15 -9.76 -23.33
N LEU A 87 -25.43 -9.57 -22.03
CA LEU A 87 -25.38 -10.65 -21.04
C LEU A 87 -26.31 -11.79 -21.45
N ILE A 88 -27.53 -11.47 -21.89
CA ILE A 88 -28.53 -12.47 -22.31
C ILE A 88 -28.14 -13.12 -23.63
N GLU A 89 -27.83 -12.34 -24.65
CA GLU A 89 -27.57 -12.81 -26.02
C GLU A 89 -26.28 -13.61 -26.13
N ARG A 90 -25.31 -13.41 -25.24
CA ARG A 90 -24.07 -14.20 -25.16
C ARG A 90 -24.16 -15.35 -24.15
N ASP A 91 -25.36 -15.57 -23.56
CA ASP A 91 -25.61 -16.67 -22.61
C ASP A 91 -24.62 -16.59 -21.41
N MET A 92 -24.39 -15.40 -20.87
CA MET A 92 -23.43 -15.15 -19.79
C MET A 92 -24.04 -15.29 -18.39
N ILE A 93 -25.38 -15.36 -18.29
CA ILE A 93 -26.09 -15.43 -17.00
C ILE A 93 -26.35 -16.92 -16.66
N PRO A 94 -25.66 -17.48 -15.65
CA PRO A 94 -25.95 -18.87 -15.24
C PRO A 94 -27.39 -19.03 -14.76
N ASP A 95 -27.95 -20.24 -14.89
CA ASP A 95 -29.33 -20.56 -14.49
C ASP A 95 -29.63 -20.29 -13.02
N ASP A 96 -28.59 -20.28 -12.16
CA ASP A 96 -28.72 -20.03 -10.72
C ASP A 96 -28.36 -18.59 -10.32
N VAL A 97 -28.23 -17.70 -11.30
CA VAL A 97 -27.93 -16.26 -11.06
C VAL A 97 -29.14 -15.42 -11.49
N THR A 98 -29.58 -14.55 -10.59
CA THR A 98 -30.64 -13.58 -10.83
C THR A 98 -30.05 -12.22 -11.14
N VAL A 99 -30.41 -11.63 -12.26
CA VAL A 99 -30.02 -10.24 -12.57
C VAL A 99 -31.08 -9.29 -12.00
N GLN A 100 -30.64 -8.19 -11.43
CA GLN A 100 -31.53 -7.13 -10.92
C GLN A 100 -31.34 -5.89 -11.76
N VAL A 101 -32.41 -5.18 -12.05
CA VAL A 101 -32.38 -3.94 -12.83
C VAL A 101 -33.26 -2.87 -12.18
N LEU A 102 -32.72 -1.65 -12.10
CA LEU A 102 -33.42 -0.50 -11.53
C LEU A 102 -34.44 0.05 -12.52
N THR A 103 -35.58 0.53 -12.04
CA THR A 103 -36.60 1.18 -12.84
C THR A 103 -37.30 2.29 -12.05
N GLN A 104 -37.95 3.19 -12.76
CA GLN A 104 -38.79 4.26 -12.18
C GLN A 104 -40.25 3.99 -12.51
N ALA A 105 -41.18 4.51 -11.68
CA ALA A 105 -42.61 4.31 -11.77
C ALA A 105 -43.26 5.12 -12.95
N ARG A 106 -42.75 4.87 -14.18
CA ARG A 106 -43.26 5.48 -15.42
C ARG A 106 -43.43 4.37 -16.45
N GLU A 107 -44.60 4.32 -17.10
CA GLU A 107 -44.97 3.20 -17.98
C GLU A 107 -43.93 2.94 -19.08
N HIS A 108 -43.48 4.01 -19.78
CA HIS A 108 -42.48 3.84 -20.85
C HIS A 108 -41.12 3.36 -20.34
N ILE A 109 -40.71 3.77 -19.12
CA ILE A 109 -39.46 3.31 -18.46
C ILE A 109 -39.56 1.81 -18.11
N ILE A 110 -40.68 1.42 -17.50
CA ILE A 110 -40.90 0.02 -17.12
C ILE A 110 -40.95 -0.89 -18.33
N LYS A 111 -41.64 -0.44 -19.41
CA LYS A 111 -41.68 -1.20 -20.67
C LYS A 111 -40.27 -1.42 -21.24
N LYS A 112 -39.45 -0.37 -21.28
CA LYS A 112 -38.07 -0.44 -21.75
C LYS A 112 -37.24 -1.40 -20.84
N THR A 113 -37.51 -1.40 -19.54
CA THR A 113 -36.87 -2.32 -18.58
C THR A 113 -37.22 -3.77 -18.91
N PHE A 114 -38.50 -4.09 -19.15
CA PHE A 114 -38.91 -5.45 -19.52
C PHE A 114 -38.35 -5.88 -20.89
N GLU A 115 -38.24 -4.93 -21.85
CA GLU A 115 -37.56 -5.23 -23.12
C GLU A 115 -36.10 -5.63 -22.91
N ALA A 116 -35.42 -4.95 -21.99
CA ALA A 116 -34.01 -5.20 -21.68
C ALA A 116 -33.79 -6.60 -21.08
N VAL A 117 -34.67 -7.03 -20.16
CA VAL A 117 -34.50 -8.32 -19.43
C VAL A 117 -35.15 -9.52 -20.13
N LYS A 118 -35.79 -9.32 -21.28
CA LYS A 118 -36.46 -10.39 -22.01
C LYS A 118 -35.49 -11.51 -22.36
N GLY A 119 -35.75 -12.73 -21.84
CA GLY A 119 -34.92 -13.91 -22.07
C GLY A 119 -33.90 -14.16 -20.96
N ALA A 120 -33.85 -13.34 -19.92
CA ALA A 120 -33.04 -13.64 -18.73
C ALA A 120 -33.66 -14.85 -17.99
N PRO A 121 -32.83 -15.75 -17.41
CA PRO A 121 -33.39 -16.88 -16.64
C PRO A 121 -34.28 -16.42 -15.49
N HIS A 122 -33.80 -15.45 -14.69
CA HIS A 122 -34.54 -14.81 -13.59
C HIS A 122 -34.17 -13.34 -13.54
N ALA A 123 -35.16 -12.46 -13.30
CA ALA A 123 -34.89 -11.03 -13.17
C ALA A 123 -35.69 -10.40 -12.03
N VAL A 124 -35.00 -9.58 -11.22
CA VAL A 124 -35.63 -8.72 -10.22
C VAL A 124 -35.78 -7.33 -10.84
N ILE A 125 -37.01 -6.81 -10.80
CA ILE A 125 -37.31 -5.43 -11.27
C ILE A 125 -37.39 -4.55 -9.99
N HIS A 126 -36.43 -3.65 -9.83
CA HIS A 126 -36.20 -2.85 -8.62
C HIS A 126 -36.86 -1.48 -8.76
N LEU A 127 -37.96 -1.27 -8.06
CA LEU A 127 -38.72 -0.01 -8.03
C LEU A 127 -38.32 0.79 -6.78
N TYR A 128 -38.19 2.10 -6.90
CA TYR A 128 -37.87 2.96 -5.75
C TYR A 128 -38.55 4.32 -5.86
N ASN A 129 -38.77 4.95 -4.74
CA ASN A 129 -39.04 6.38 -4.62
C ASN A 129 -38.63 6.87 -3.23
N SER A 130 -38.25 8.13 -3.13
CA SER A 130 -37.79 8.73 -1.87
C SER A 130 -38.98 9.00 -0.93
N THR A 131 -38.81 8.72 0.35
CA THR A 131 -39.86 8.79 1.38
C THR A 131 -39.53 9.77 2.52
N SER A 132 -38.28 10.27 2.61
CA SER A 132 -37.84 11.09 3.74
C SER A 132 -38.56 12.43 3.86
N VAL A 133 -38.56 12.99 5.07
CA VAL A 133 -39.10 14.32 5.36
C VAL A 133 -38.51 15.36 4.40
N ALA A 134 -37.18 15.39 4.29
CA ALA A 134 -36.50 16.37 3.43
C ALA A 134 -36.94 16.25 1.96
N GLN A 135 -37.07 15.02 1.44
CA GLN A 135 -37.50 14.81 0.06
C GLN A 135 -38.96 15.22 -0.12
N ARG A 136 -39.84 14.85 0.82
CA ARG A 136 -41.25 15.21 0.77
C ARG A 136 -41.45 16.74 0.76
N GLU A 137 -40.79 17.45 1.67
CA GLU A 137 -40.96 18.89 1.87
C GLU A 137 -40.21 19.75 0.84
N GLN A 138 -38.97 19.41 0.54
CA GLN A 138 -38.08 20.30 -0.22
C GLN A 138 -38.11 19.97 -1.72
N VAL A 139 -38.20 18.68 -2.09
CA VAL A 139 -38.06 18.23 -3.48
C VAL A 139 -39.42 18.00 -4.11
N PHE A 140 -40.21 17.07 -3.59
CA PHE A 140 -41.53 16.73 -4.16
C PHE A 140 -42.58 17.75 -3.81
N LYS A 141 -42.51 18.37 -2.64
CA LYS A 141 -43.52 19.29 -2.08
C LYS A 141 -44.85 18.57 -2.01
N LYS A 142 -44.82 17.34 -1.46
CA LYS A 142 -45.97 16.44 -1.33
C LYS A 142 -46.03 15.85 0.07
N ASP A 143 -47.24 15.57 0.53
CA ASP A 143 -47.50 14.93 1.83
C ASP A 143 -47.25 13.41 1.76
N LYS A 144 -47.34 12.74 2.89
CA LYS A 144 -47.16 11.31 3.08
C LYS A 144 -48.08 10.48 2.16
N GLU A 145 -49.35 10.89 2.07
CA GLU A 145 -50.36 10.18 1.26
C GLU A 145 -49.99 10.17 -0.25
N HIS A 146 -49.57 11.31 -0.77
CA HIS A 146 -49.15 11.40 -2.16
C HIS A 146 -47.88 10.58 -2.47
N ILE A 147 -46.93 10.59 -1.55
CA ILE A 147 -45.68 9.83 -1.73
C ILE A 147 -45.96 8.30 -1.65
N MET A 148 -46.81 7.88 -0.71
CA MET A 148 -47.24 6.47 -0.66
C MET A 148 -47.98 6.08 -1.92
N GLN A 149 -48.85 6.95 -2.46
CA GLN A 149 -49.60 6.69 -3.68
C GLN A 149 -48.67 6.51 -4.90
N LEU A 150 -47.55 7.26 -4.95
CA LEU A 150 -46.54 7.05 -6.00
C LEU A 150 -45.96 5.62 -5.96
N ALA A 151 -45.66 5.12 -4.77
CA ALA A 151 -45.18 3.76 -4.59
C ALA A 151 -46.21 2.72 -5.02
N VAL A 152 -47.47 2.90 -4.58
CA VAL A 152 -48.60 2.01 -4.91
C VAL A 152 -48.89 2.01 -6.40
N ASP A 153 -48.90 3.17 -7.04
CA ASP A 153 -49.14 3.28 -8.48
C ASP A 153 -48.00 2.60 -9.29
N GLY A 154 -46.77 2.77 -8.86
CA GLY A 154 -45.61 2.10 -9.42
C GLY A 154 -45.71 0.57 -9.27
N ALA A 155 -46.09 0.10 -8.08
CA ALA A 155 -46.27 -1.33 -7.79
C ALA A 155 -47.35 -1.96 -8.67
N LYS A 156 -48.51 -1.27 -8.83
CA LYS A 156 -49.63 -1.71 -9.71
C LYS A 156 -49.18 -1.77 -11.15
N LEU A 157 -48.46 -0.76 -11.61
CA LEU A 157 -47.96 -0.67 -12.98
C LEU A 157 -46.98 -1.81 -13.27
N LEU A 158 -46.06 -2.08 -12.33
CA LEU A 158 -45.08 -3.15 -12.45
C LEU A 158 -45.78 -4.51 -12.57
N LYS A 159 -46.67 -4.83 -11.63
CA LYS A 159 -47.46 -6.08 -11.60
C LYS A 159 -48.22 -6.28 -12.91
N ARG A 160 -48.89 -5.21 -13.38
CA ARG A 160 -49.68 -5.21 -14.65
C ARG A 160 -48.80 -5.49 -15.86
N LEU A 161 -47.63 -4.87 -15.97
CA LEU A 161 -46.76 -5.04 -17.11
C LEU A 161 -46.01 -6.38 -17.07
N ALA A 162 -45.61 -6.84 -15.89
CA ALA A 162 -45.03 -8.16 -15.76
C ALA A 162 -45.98 -9.28 -16.21
N SER A 163 -47.28 -9.17 -15.83
CA SER A 163 -48.27 -10.18 -16.23
C SER A 163 -48.49 -10.26 -17.74
N LYS A 164 -48.01 -9.26 -18.50
CA LYS A 164 -48.12 -9.20 -19.98
C LYS A 164 -46.79 -9.52 -20.66
N THR A 165 -45.76 -9.79 -19.91
CA THR A 165 -44.39 -10.03 -20.41
C THR A 165 -43.98 -11.45 -20.09
N GLU A 166 -43.48 -12.17 -21.08
CA GLU A 166 -42.97 -13.54 -20.91
C GLU A 166 -41.63 -13.46 -20.13
N GLY A 167 -41.52 -14.22 -19.05
CA GLY A 167 -40.28 -14.28 -18.22
C GLY A 167 -40.60 -14.65 -16.78
N ASP A 168 -39.55 -14.87 -16.00
CA ASP A 168 -39.64 -15.14 -14.57
C ASP A 168 -39.17 -13.89 -13.82
N PHE A 169 -40.10 -13.18 -13.18
CA PHE A 169 -39.87 -11.88 -12.56
C PHE A 169 -40.23 -11.89 -11.08
N SER A 170 -39.32 -11.32 -10.27
CA SER A 170 -39.60 -10.91 -8.90
C SER A 170 -39.49 -9.39 -8.80
N PHE A 171 -40.01 -8.82 -7.73
CA PHE A 171 -40.04 -7.36 -7.55
C PHE A 171 -39.32 -6.95 -6.28
N GLU A 172 -38.61 -5.86 -6.39
CA GLU A 172 -37.96 -5.19 -5.24
C GLU A 172 -38.52 -3.78 -5.10
N TYR A 173 -38.78 -3.36 -3.86
CA TYR A 173 -39.15 -1.98 -3.55
C TYR A 173 -38.18 -1.40 -2.50
N SER A 174 -37.67 -0.18 -2.76
CA SER A 174 -36.86 0.59 -1.82
C SER A 174 -37.53 1.90 -1.45
N PRO A 175 -37.88 2.13 -0.16
CA PRO A 175 -38.22 3.47 0.33
C PRO A 175 -36.93 4.30 0.47
N GLU A 176 -36.48 4.89 -0.64
CA GLU A 176 -35.22 5.62 -0.69
C GLU A 176 -35.16 6.70 0.37
N SER A 177 -33.98 6.95 0.90
CA SER A 177 -33.74 7.89 2.02
C SER A 177 -34.46 7.46 3.29
N PHE A 178 -34.52 6.16 3.56
CA PHE A 178 -35.08 5.60 4.80
C PHE A 178 -34.47 6.25 6.04
N HIS A 179 -33.18 6.58 6.02
CA HIS A 179 -32.48 7.22 7.14
C HIS A 179 -33.20 8.48 7.68
N GLY A 180 -33.88 9.23 6.80
CA GLY A 180 -34.61 10.45 7.13
C GLY A 180 -36.14 10.29 7.07
N THR A 181 -36.62 9.04 7.13
CA THR A 181 -38.05 8.68 7.05
C THR A 181 -38.51 8.18 8.43
N GLU A 182 -39.69 8.57 8.83
CA GLU A 182 -40.33 8.01 10.05
C GLU A 182 -40.52 6.49 9.83
N VAL A 183 -40.07 5.70 10.78
CA VAL A 183 -39.97 4.22 10.62
C VAL A 183 -41.36 3.57 10.42
N ASP A 184 -42.37 4.00 11.17
CA ASP A 184 -43.74 3.53 11.02
C ASP A 184 -44.29 3.87 9.62
N TYR A 185 -44.05 5.09 9.15
CA TYR A 185 -44.48 5.52 7.80
C TYR A 185 -43.78 4.71 6.70
N ALA A 186 -42.46 4.44 6.86
CA ALA A 186 -41.77 3.61 5.92
C ALA A 186 -42.37 2.20 5.84
N VAL A 187 -42.73 1.61 6.97
CA VAL A 187 -43.43 0.33 7.05
C VAL A 187 -44.80 0.41 6.36
N ASP A 188 -45.56 1.48 6.60
CA ASP A 188 -46.85 1.68 5.95
C ASP A 188 -46.73 1.70 4.43
N VAL A 189 -45.72 2.42 3.89
CA VAL A 189 -45.49 2.49 2.46
C VAL A 189 -45.08 1.09 1.91
N CYS A 190 -44.20 0.39 2.58
CA CYS A 190 -43.78 -0.97 2.18
C CYS A 190 -44.96 -1.94 2.19
N ASN A 191 -45.80 -1.88 3.22
CA ASN A 191 -46.98 -2.73 3.34
C ASN A 191 -48.00 -2.42 2.24
N ALA A 192 -48.21 -1.14 1.89
CA ALA A 192 -49.09 -0.74 0.77
C ALA A 192 -48.61 -1.34 -0.56
N VAL A 193 -47.28 -1.39 -0.77
CA VAL A 193 -46.68 -2.02 -1.95
C VAL A 193 -46.88 -3.56 -1.89
N LEU A 194 -46.59 -4.17 -0.76
CA LEU A 194 -46.74 -5.64 -0.56
C LEU A 194 -48.18 -6.10 -0.75
N ASP A 195 -49.14 -5.30 -0.31
CA ASP A 195 -50.57 -5.61 -0.47
C ASP A 195 -51.01 -5.52 -1.96
N VAL A 196 -50.31 -4.76 -2.79
CA VAL A 196 -50.51 -4.77 -4.25
C VAL A 196 -49.88 -6.02 -4.86
N TRP A 197 -48.65 -6.36 -4.46
CA TRP A 197 -47.91 -7.46 -5.06
C TRP A 197 -48.39 -8.83 -4.61
N GLU A 198 -48.87 -8.94 -3.37
CA GLU A 198 -49.38 -10.18 -2.77
C GLU A 198 -48.36 -11.33 -2.94
N PRO A 199 -47.13 -11.17 -2.39
CA PRO A 199 -46.09 -12.19 -2.58
C PRO A 199 -46.47 -13.55 -1.97
N ASP A 200 -45.99 -14.62 -2.61
CA ASP A 200 -46.20 -15.99 -2.13
C ASP A 200 -44.85 -16.74 -2.07
N ALA A 201 -44.88 -17.99 -1.68
CA ALA A 201 -43.67 -18.81 -1.50
C ALA A 201 -42.87 -19.02 -2.81
N ALA A 202 -43.56 -18.99 -3.97
CA ALA A 202 -42.89 -19.17 -5.27
C ALA A 202 -42.34 -17.85 -5.83
N HIS A 203 -42.98 -16.75 -5.49
CA HIS A 203 -42.60 -15.40 -6.00
C HIS A 203 -42.52 -14.42 -4.80
N LYS A 204 -41.42 -14.52 -4.08
CA LYS A 204 -41.17 -13.63 -2.94
C LYS A 204 -40.88 -12.20 -3.43
N ALA A 205 -41.36 -11.23 -2.65
CA ALA A 205 -40.99 -9.82 -2.88
C ALA A 205 -39.76 -9.46 -2.05
N ILE A 206 -38.99 -8.50 -2.52
CA ILE A 206 -37.86 -7.95 -1.79
C ILE A 206 -38.26 -6.53 -1.30
N ILE A 207 -38.14 -6.30 0.00
CA ILE A 207 -38.19 -4.95 0.58
C ILE A 207 -36.77 -4.60 0.98
N ASN A 208 -36.21 -3.58 0.33
CA ASN A 208 -34.80 -3.19 0.49
C ASN A 208 -34.74 -1.85 1.24
N ILE A 209 -34.12 -1.84 2.39
CA ILE A 209 -34.04 -0.68 3.27
C ILE A 209 -32.68 0.00 3.11
N PRO A 210 -32.63 1.15 2.38
CA PRO A 210 -31.36 1.83 2.17
C PRO A 210 -31.06 2.85 3.28
N ALA A 211 -29.92 2.72 3.93
CA ALA A 211 -29.32 3.81 4.66
C ALA A 211 -28.63 4.71 3.63
N THR A 212 -29.44 5.41 2.82
CA THR A 212 -29.00 6.20 1.66
C THR A 212 -27.92 7.21 2.02
N VAL A 213 -28.05 7.81 3.22
CA VAL A 213 -26.97 8.55 3.88
C VAL A 213 -26.93 8.03 5.33
N GLU A 214 -25.80 7.50 5.72
CA GLU A 214 -25.66 6.96 7.08
C GLU A 214 -25.69 8.11 8.10
N THR A 215 -26.79 8.24 8.86
CA THR A 215 -26.98 9.35 9.82
C THR A 215 -27.06 8.87 11.27
N ALA A 216 -27.33 7.59 11.48
CA ALA A 216 -27.52 7.02 12.82
C ALA A 216 -26.33 6.16 13.25
N MET A 217 -26.25 5.86 14.53
CA MET A 217 -25.30 4.84 15.02
C MET A 217 -25.85 3.44 14.66
N PRO A 218 -24.99 2.43 14.46
CA PRO A 218 -25.44 1.11 13.98
C PRO A 218 -26.52 0.44 14.85
N HIS A 219 -26.48 0.62 16.16
CA HIS A 219 -27.49 0.05 17.05
C HIS A 219 -28.86 0.69 16.85
N VAL A 220 -28.93 1.98 16.44
CA VAL A 220 -30.17 2.66 16.08
C VAL A 220 -30.73 2.04 14.79
N PHE A 221 -29.87 1.88 13.76
CA PHE A 221 -30.26 1.25 12.51
C PHE A 221 -30.79 -0.17 12.74
N ALA A 222 -30.07 -0.98 13.55
CA ALA A 222 -30.53 -2.33 13.91
C ALA A 222 -31.93 -2.31 14.57
N THR A 223 -32.17 -1.36 15.46
CA THR A 223 -33.49 -1.21 16.14
C THR A 223 -34.56 -0.85 15.12
N GLN A 224 -34.26 0.00 14.14
CA GLN A 224 -35.18 0.34 13.05
C GLN A 224 -35.49 -0.91 12.21
N ILE A 225 -34.47 -1.69 11.83
CA ILE A 225 -34.62 -2.90 11.01
C ILE A 225 -35.44 -3.97 11.76
N GLU A 226 -35.21 -4.14 13.06
CA GLU A 226 -35.99 -5.06 13.86
C GLU A 226 -37.47 -4.71 13.82
N TYR A 227 -37.79 -3.42 13.95
CA TYR A 227 -39.20 -2.93 13.88
C TYR A 227 -39.76 -3.22 12.48
N VAL A 228 -39.04 -2.88 11.41
CA VAL A 228 -39.46 -3.16 10.03
C VAL A 228 -39.72 -4.65 9.85
N SER A 229 -38.77 -5.52 10.23
CA SER A 229 -38.91 -6.98 10.10
C SER A 229 -40.17 -7.53 10.78
N LYS A 230 -40.52 -7.00 11.94
CA LYS A 230 -41.68 -7.47 12.73
C LYS A 230 -43.02 -6.93 12.24
N HIS A 231 -43.02 -5.85 11.45
CA HIS A 231 -44.27 -5.16 11.05
C HIS A 231 -44.59 -5.24 9.56
N LEU A 232 -43.72 -5.87 8.73
CA LEU A 232 -44.00 -6.08 7.31
C LEU A 232 -45.12 -7.12 7.13
N HIS A 233 -46.10 -6.83 6.27
CA HIS A 233 -47.12 -7.78 5.80
C HIS A 233 -46.43 -8.92 5.03
N HIS A 234 -46.99 -10.11 5.07
CA HIS A 234 -46.53 -11.28 4.33
C HIS A 234 -45.04 -11.62 4.62
N ARG A 235 -44.55 -11.33 5.84
CA ARG A 235 -43.12 -11.40 6.19
C ARG A 235 -42.45 -12.72 5.76
N GLU A 236 -43.17 -13.85 5.82
CA GLU A 236 -42.67 -15.18 5.41
C GLU A 236 -42.39 -15.27 3.89
N ASN A 237 -43.04 -14.41 3.12
CA ASN A 237 -42.87 -14.32 1.65
C ASN A 237 -42.11 -13.04 1.23
N VAL A 238 -41.46 -12.37 2.18
CA VAL A 238 -40.66 -11.16 1.95
C VAL A 238 -39.21 -11.44 2.28
N VAL A 239 -38.32 -11.08 1.36
CA VAL A 239 -36.88 -10.99 1.62
C VAL A 239 -36.59 -9.58 2.08
N LEU A 240 -36.22 -9.44 3.35
CA LEU A 240 -35.82 -8.11 3.90
C LEU A 240 -34.35 -7.87 3.58
N SER A 241 -34.10 -6.91 2.72
CA SER A 241 -32.79 -6.53 2.21
C SER A 241 -32.30 -5.21 2.83
N LEU A 242 -31.01 -5.06 2.99
CA LEU A 242 -30.38 -3.83 3.46
C LEU A 242 -29.39 -3.31 2.43
N HIS A 243 -29.33 -1.98 2.31
CA HIS A 243 -28.41 -1.30 1.41
C HIS A 243 -27.72 -0.15 2.15
N PRO A 244 -26.76 -0.46 3.07
CA PRO A 244 -26.10 0.60 3.82
C PRO A 244 -25.01 1.28 3.00
N HIS A 245 -24.98 2.63 3.09
CA HIS A 245 -23.81 3.43 2.70
C HIS A 245 -22.85 3.56 3.91
N ASN A 246 -21.72 4.24 3.71
CA ASN A 246 -20.62 4.26 4.68
C ASN A 246 -20.26 5.69 5.13
N ASP A 247 -21.23 6.60 5.18
CA ASP A 247 -20.97 8.03 5.43
C ASP A 247 -20.37 8.31 6.82
N ARG A 248 -20.61 7.43 7.79
CA ARG A 248 -20.05 7.52 9.14
C ARG A 248 -18.92 6.51 9.37
N GLY A 249 -18.57 5.71 8.34
CA GLY A 249 -17.58 4.64 8.45
C GLY A 249 -18.12 3.40 9.18
N CYS A 250 -19.44 3.19 9.19
CA CYS A 250 -20.09 2.12 9.94
C CYS A 250 -20.92 1.18 9.05
N GLY A 251 -20.81 1.28 7.74
CA GLY A 251 -21.62 0.47 6.80
C GLY A 251 -21.57 -1.02 7.06
N VAL A 252 -20.39 -1.58 7.38
CA VAL A 252 -20.25 -3.00 7.74
C VAL A 252 -21.00 -3.28 9.06
N SER A 253 -20.88 -2.42 10.05
CA SER A 253 -21.56 -2.59 11.34
C SER A 253 -23.07 -2.47 11.19
N ASP A 254 -23.56 -1.56 10.33
CA ASP A 254 -24.99 -1.45 10.01
C ASP A 254 -25.52 -2.76 9.43
N ALA A 255 -24.75 -3.36 8.50
CA ALA A 255 -25.13 -4.65 7.88
C ALA A 255 -25.11 -5.78 8.91
N GLU A 256 -24.02 -5.89 9.72
CA GLU A 256 -23.90 -6.95 10.75
C GLU A 256 -25.06 -6.89 11.74
N LEU A 257 -25.31 -5.72 12.32
CA LEU A 257 -26.37 -5.57 13.32
C LEU A 257 -27.77 -5.69 12.68
N GLY A 258 -27.92 -5.24 11.43
CA GLY A 258 -29.16 -5.40 10.67
C GLY A 258 -29.51 -6.86 10.41
N LEU A 259 -28.49 -7.69 10.13
CA LEU A 259 -28.68 -9.16 9.99
C LEU A 259 -29.12 -9.78 11.32
N LEU A 260 -28.54 -9.38 12.45
CA LEU A 260 -29.00 -9.81 13.78
C LEU A 260 -30.44 -9.37 14.03
N ALA A 261 -30.83 -8.21 13.47
CA ALA A 261 -32.16 -7.61 13.63
C ALA A 261 -33.23 -8.24 12.74
N GLY A 262 -32.87 -9.19 11.88
CA GLY A 262 -33.83 -9.96 11.09
C GLY A 262 -33.79 -9.74 9.58
N ALA A 263 -32.78 -9.07 9.06
CA ALA A 263 -32.60 -8.96 7.62
C ALA A 263 -32.14 -10.30 7.02
N ASP A 264 -32.49 -10.54 5.76
CA ASP A 264 -32.21 -11.79 5.02
C ASP A 264 -31.13 -11.60 3.95
N ARG A 265 -30.93 -10.35 3.50
CA ARG A 265 -30.18 -10.05 2.27
C ARG A 265 -29.41 -8.74 2.43
N ILE A 266 -28.23 -8.66 1.78
CA ILE A 266 -27.39 -7.44 1.77
C ILE A 266 -27.07 -7.06 0.33
N GLU A 267 -27.30 -5.79 -0.01
CA GLU A 267 -26.78 -5.15 -1.20
C GLU A 267 -25.52 -4.38 -0.83
N GLY A 268 -24.45 -4.55 -1.60
CA GLY A 268 -23.18 -3.86 -1.37
C GLY A 268 -22.24 -4.04 -2.55
N THR A 269 -20.99 -3.62 -2.35
CA THR A 269 -19.99 -3.65 -3.42
C THR A 269 -18.68 -4.26 -2.91
N LEU A 270 -17.87 -4.72 -3.85
CA LEU A 270 -16.49 -5.12 -3.55
C LEU A 270 -15.71 -3.88 -3.11
N PHE A 271 -15.00 -4.01 -1.99
CA PHE A 271 -14.18 -2.94 -1.38
C PHE A 271 -14.97 -1.67 -1.03
N GLY A 272 -16.30 -1.74 -1.03
CA GLY A 272 -17.15 -0.64 -0.58
C GLY A 272 -17.28 0.53 -1.55
N ASN A 273 -17.04 0.33 -2.85
CA ASN A 273 -17.18 1.39 -3.85
C ASN A 273 -18.62 1.91 -3.92
N GLY A 274 -18.79 3.20 -4.18
CA GLY A 274 -20.11 3.81 -4.33
C GLY A 274 -20.12 5.31 -4.09
N GLU A 275 -21.30 5.89 -4.15
CA GLU A 275 -21.52 7.32 -3.98
C GLU A 275 -20.94 7.83 -2.65
N ARG A 276 -20.38 9.04 -2.68
CA ARG A 276 -19.82 9.74 -1.51
C ARG A 276 -18.69 8.93 -0.85
N THR A 277 -18.99 8.19 0.23
CA THR A 277 -18.04 7.37 1.00
C THR A 277 -18.14 5.88 0.66
N GLY A 278 -19.06 5.54 -0.27
CA GLY A 278 -19.24 4.18 -0.74
C GLY A 278 -20.39 3.42 -0.08
N ASN A 279 -20.58 2.20 -0.54
CA ASN A 279 -21.52 1.20 -0.04
C ASN A 279 -20.87 0.35 1.07
N VAL A 280 -21.65 -0.52 1.69
CA VAL A 280 -21.08 -1.55 2.58
C VAL A 280 -20.09 -2.41 1.78
N ASP A 281 -18.92 -2.63 2.36
CA ASP A 281 -17.87 -3.49 1.79
C ASP A 281 -18.25 -4.96 2.03
N ILE A 282 -18.70 -5.65 0.97
CA ILE A 282 -19.10 -7.06 1.04
C ILE A 282 -17.91 -7.96 1.42
N ILE A 283 -16.69 -7.62 0.95
CA ILE A 283 -15.50 -8.43 1.29
C ILE A 283 -15.29 -8.41 2.81
N THR A 284 -15.29 -7.23 3.40
CA THR A 284 -15.09 -7.11 4.86
C THR A 284 -16.21 -7.84 5.62
N LEU A 285 -17.47 -7.65 5.22
CA LEU A 285 -18.63 -8.27 5.88
C LEU A 285 -18.56 -9.82 5.78
N ALA A 286 -18.28 -10.36 4.59
CA ALA A 286 -18.19 -11.79 4.36
C ALA A 286 -17.01 -12.42 5.12
N MET A 287 -15.86 -11.73 5.11
CA MET A 287 -14.66 -12.23 5.81
C MET A 287 -14.79 -12.14 7.33
N ASN A 288 -15.58 -11.19 7.84
CA ASN A 288 -15.92 -11.15 9.27
C ASN A 288 -16.68 -12.43 9.67
N MET A 289 -17.65 -12.86 8.84
CA MET A 289 -18.36 -14.14 9.07
C MET A 289 -17.40 -15.33 8.98
N PHE A 290 -16.53 -15.35 7.95
CA PHE A 290 -15.52 -16.39 7.76
C PHE A 290 -14.63 -16.53 9.00
N SER A 291 -14.22 -15.42 9.60
CA SER A 291 -13.37 -15.43 10.80
C SER A 291 -14.06 -16.05 12.04
N TYR A 292 -15.38 -16.19 12.00
CA TYR A 292 -16.17 -16.84 13.05
C TYR A 292 -16.52 -18.31 12.67
N GLY A 293 -16.00 -18.80 11.56
CA GLY A 293 -16.28 -20.16 11.09
C GLY A 293 -17.59 -20.30 10.35
N ILE A 294 -18.16 -19.21 9.86
CA ILE A 294 -19.40 -19.23 9.06
C ILE A 294 -19.01 -19.10 7.59
N ASP A 295 -19.41 -20.07 6.79
CA ASP A 295 -19.18 -20.07 5.33
C ASP A 295 -19.98 -18.92 4.70
N PRO A 296 -19.31 -17.88 4.16
CA PRO A 296 -20.01 -16.74 3.57
C PRO A 296 -20.65 -17.06 2.22
N LYS A 297 -20.38 -18.22 1.62
CA LYS A 297 -20.87 -18.63 0.28
C LYS A 297 -20.33 -17.74 -0.85
N LEU A 298 -19.26 -16.99 -0.59
CA LEU A 298 -18.51 -16.20 -1.57
C LEU A 298 -17.04 -16.65 -1.48
N ASP A 299 -16.38 -16.75 -2.61
CA ASP A 299 -15.01 -17.26 -2.69
C ASP A 299 -14.02 -16.11 -2.88
N PHE A 300 -13.29 -15.78 -1.81
CA PHE A 300 -12.21 -14.79 -1.81
C PHE A 300 -10.83 -15.44 -1.66
N ALA A 301 -10.70 -16.73 -2.03
CA ALA A 301 -9.43 -17.46 -1.89
C ALA A 301 -8.30 -16.91 -2.76
N ASP A 302 -8.62 -16.16 -3.81
CA ASP A 302 -7.62 -15.45 -4.63
C ASP A 302 -7.86 -13.93 -4.56
N MET A 303 -7.73 -13.37 -3.35
CA MET A 303 -7.91 -11.93 -3.11
C MET A 303 -6.99 -11.06 -3.97
N PRO A 304 -5.70 -11.43 -4.20
CA PRO A 304 -4.83 -10.62 -5.07
C PRO A 304 -5.38 -10.46 -6.50
N ARG A 305 -5.94 -11.52 -7.08
CA ARG A 305 -6.53 -11.48 -8.42
C ARG A 305 -7.79 -10.61 -8.45
N ILE A 306 -8.66 -10.78 -7.45
CA ILE A 306 -9.91 -9.99 -7.33
C ILE A 306 -9.56 -8.50 -7.20
N ARG A 307 -8.61 -8.17 -6.34
CA ARG A 307 -8.16 -6.79 -6.13
C ARG A 307 -7.56 -6.20 -7.42
N GLU A 308 -6.68 -6.94 -8.10
CA GLU A 308 -6.06 -6.48 -9.36
C GLU A 308 -7.14 -6.17 -10.40
N ALA A 309 -8.08 -7.09 -10.60
CA ALA A 309 -9.18 -6.91 -11.56
C ALA A 309 -10.04 -5.70 -11.18
N TYR A 310 -10.40 -5.58 -9.90
CA TYR A 310 -11.17 -4.44 -9.39
C TYR A 310 -10.45 -3.11 -9.66
N GLU A 311 -9.16 -2.99 -9.26
CA GLU A 311 -8.40 -1.74 -9.44
C GLU A 311 -8.25 -1.37 -10.91
N ARG A 312 -8.01 -2.36 -11.76
CA ARG A 312 -7.86 -2.15 -13.21
C ARG A 312 -9.17 -1.72 -13.87
N LEU A 313 -10.28 -2.38 -13.54
CA LEU A 313 -11.58 -2.14 -14.18
C LEU A 313 -12.26 -0.84 -13.67
N THR A 314 -12.10 -0.52 -12.39
CA THR A 314 -12.74 0.64 -11.78
C THR A 314 -11.84 1.89 -11.74
N ARG A 315 -10.53 1.74 -11.91
CA ARG A 315 -9.50 2.78 -11.68
C ARG A 315 -9.50 3.29 -10.23
N MET A 316 -10.11 2.56 -9.32
CA MET A 316 -10.11 2.87 -7.87
C MET A 316 -8.98 2.08 -7.19
N HIS A 317 -8.35 2.67 -6.20
CA HIS A 317 -7.27 2.01 -5.45
C HIS A 317 -7.79 1.44 -4.13
N VAL A 318 -7.47 0.19 -3.84
CA VAL A 318 -7.79 -0.45 -2.56
C VAL A 318 -6.78 0.01 -1.51
N HIS A 319 -7.27 0.66 -0.46
CA HIS A 319 -6.42 1.23 0.59
C HIS A 319 -5.55 0.14 1.25
N GLU A 320 -4.29 0.48 1.56
CA GLU A 320 -3.29 -0.47 2.09
C GLU A 320 -3.73 -1.14 3.41
N ARG A 321 -4.69 -0.56 4.11
CA ARG A 321 -5.22 -1.10 5.38
C ARG A 321 -6.69 -1.51 5.27
N SER A 322 -7.20 -1.74 4.04
CA SER A 322 -8.54 -2.33 3.86
C SER A 322 -8.56 -3.72 4.48
N PRO A 323 -9.53 -4.03 5.35
CA PRO A 323 -9.56 -5.33 6.03
C PRO A 323 -9.44 -6.49 5.04
N TYR A 324 -8.61 -7.47 5.40
CA TYR A 324 -8.36 -8.73 4.64
C TYR A 324 -7.68 -8.57 3.28
N ALA A 325 -7.75 -7.39 2.64
CA ALA A 325 -7.33 -7.19 1.25
C ALA A 325 -6.14 -6.25 1.07
N GLY A 326 -5.95 -5.30 1.98
CA GLY A 326 -4.91 -4.27 1.87
C GLY A 326 -3.50 -4.85 2.01
N ASP A 327 -2.52 -4.16 1.42
CA ASP A 327 -1.13 -4.63 1.38
C ASP A 327 -0.52 -4.85 2.78
N LEU A 328 -0.95 -4.08 3.77
CA LEU A 328 -0.35 -4.05 5.10
C LEU A 328 -1.11 -4.87 6.16
N VAL A 329 -2.22 -5.53 5.79
CA VAL A 329 -3.10 -6.17 6.79
C VAL A 329 -2.53 -7.46 7.37
N PHE A 330 -1.60 -8.11 6.66
CA PHE A 330 -0.92 -9.32 7.13
C PHE A 330 0.56 -9.06 7.42
N SER A 331 0.92 -7.81 7.78
CA SER A 331 2.28 -7.41 8.12
C SER A 331 2.38 -6.99 9.58
N ALA A 332 3.50 -7.22 10.20
CA ALA A 332 3.78 -6.75 11.55
C ALA A 332 5.10 -5.96 11.55
N PHE A 333 5.08 -4.75 12.08
CA PHE A 333 6.25 -3.85 12.12
C PHE A 333 6.98 -3.89 13.45
N SER A 334 6.29 -4.23 14.53
CA SER A 334 6.89 -4.38 15.86
C SER A 334 7.61 -5.72 15.96
N GLY A 335 8.85 -5.73 16.42
CA GLY A 335 9.62 -6.96 16.62
C GLY A 335 8.95 -7.95 17.59
N SER A 336 8.26 -7.44 18.61
CA SER A 336 7.53 -8.31 19.55
C SER A 336 6.31 -8.98 18.89
N HIS A 337 5.63 -8.28 17.95
CA HIS A 337 4.53 -8.88 17.19
C HIS A 337 5.06 -9.94 16.21
N GLN A 338 6.15 -9.66 15.50
CA GLN A 338 6.81 -10.61 14.59
C GLN A 338 7.20 -11.89 15.31
N ASP A 339 7.83 -11.75 16.48
CA ASP A 339 8.24 -12.89 17.31
C ASP A 339 7.05 -13.72 17.78
N ALA A 340 5.95 -13.04 18.20
CA ALA A 340 4.74 -13.73 18.66
C ALA A 340 4.05 -14.48 17.49
N ILE A 341 3.99 -13.88 16.30
CA ILE A 341 3.41 -14.53 15.09
C ILE A 341 4.26 -15.77 14.74
N ALA A 342 5.59 -15.61 14.68
CA ALA A 342 6.50 -16.73 14.35
C ALA A 342 6.32 -17.90 15.33
N LYS A 343 6.26 -17.60 16.64
CA LYS A 343 6.03 -18.60 17.67
C LYS A 343 4.64 -19.24 17.56
N GLY A 344 3.62 -18.44 17.27
CA GLY A 344 2.24 -18.92 17.06
C GLY A 344 2.16 -19.89 15.88
N MET A 345 2.79 -19.54 14.75
CA MET A 345 2.85 -20.41 13.56
C MET A 345 3.55 -21.74 13.88
N ALA A 346 4.72 -21.66 14.51
CA ALA A 346 5.50 -22.86 14.91
C ALA A 346 4.71 -23.75 15.88
N TRP A 347 4.04 -23.15 16.87
CA TRP A 347 3.21 -23.84 17.85
C TRP A 347 2.05 -24.57 17.15
N ARG A 348 1.36 -23.88 16.22
CA ARG A 348 0.25 -24.47 15.46
C ARG A 348 0.72 -25.67 14.65
N GLU A 349 1.85 -25.56 13.99
CA GLU A 349 2.46 -26.65 13.20
C GLU A 349 2.85 -27.84 14.09
N GLU A 350 3.57 -27.59 15.20
CA GLU A 350 4.00 -28.63 16.16
C GLU A 350 2.81 -29.41 16.71
N LYS A 351 1.74 -28.70 17.09
CA LYS A 351 0.55 -29.31 17.70
C LYS A 351 -0.46 -29.81 16.65
N LYS A 352 -0.24 -29.55 15.37
CA LYS A 352 -1.15 -29.90 14.26
C LYS A 352 -2.57 -29.38 14.51
N LEU A 353 -2.68 -28.14 14.96
CA LEU A 353 -3.99 -27.53 15.31
C LEU A 353 -4.79 -27.19 14.05
N LYS A 354 -6.06 -27.57 14.05
CA LYS A 354 -7.00 -27.21 12.98
C LYS A 354 -7.52 -25.77 13.15
N THR A 355 -7.76 -25.37 14.40
CA THR A 355 -8.23 -24.01 14.74
C THR A 355 -7.12 -22.98 14.56
N TRP A 356 -7.51 -21.82 14.06
CA TRP A 356 -6.60 -20.69 13.90
C TRP A 356 -6.51 -19.90 15.20
N THR A 357 -5.30 -19.80 15.77
CA THR A 357 -5.07 -19.11 17.05
C THR A 357 -3.76 -18.29 17.03
N VAL A 358 -3.25 -17.97 15.84
CA VAL A 358 -1.98 -17.22 15.70
C VAL A 358 -2.17 -15.79 16.20
N PRO A 359 -1.34 -15.30 17.13
CA PRO A 359 -1.47 -13.93 17.64
C PRO A 359 -1.38 -12.90 16.52
N TYR A 360 -2.15 -11.82 16.65
CA TYR A 360 -2.15 -10.67 15.74
C TYR A 360 -2.66 -10.94 14.31
N LEU A 361 -2.99 -12.18 13.95
CA LEU A 361 -3.55 -12.52 12.63
C LEU A 361 -4.96 -13.08 12.82
N PRO A 362 -6.00 -12.33 12.44
CA PRO A 362 -7.39 -12.76 12.66
C PRO A 362 -7.79 -13.97 11.82
N ILE A 363 -7.16 -14.16 10.67
CA ILE A 363 -7.34 -15.34 9.80
C ILE A 363 -5.97 -15.82 9.31
N ASP A 364 -5.93 -17.01 8.73
CA ASP A 364 -4.77 -17.50 7.99
C ASP A 364 -4.69 -16.73 6.67
N PRO A 365 -3.61 -15.97 6.41
CA PRO A 365 -3.47 -15.27 5.13
C PRO A 365 -3.59 -16.19 3.90
N MET A 366 -3.22 -17.46 4.04
CA MET A 366 -3.31 -18.44 2.94
C MET A 366 -4.75 -18.67 2.48
N ASP A 367 -5.73 -18.45 3.35
CA ASP A 367 -7.16 -18.62 3.00
C ASP A 367 -7.63 -17.57 1.99
N VAL A 368 -6.90 -16.46 1.85
CA VAL A 368 -7.20 -15.40 0.86
C VAL A 368 -6.09 -15.27 -0.18
N GLY A 369 -5.31 -16.35 -0.40
CA GLY A 369 -4.27 -16.39 -1.43
C GLY A 369 -3.04 -15.56 -1.12
N ARG A 370 -2.79 -15.28 0.18
CA ARG A 370 -1.65 -14.46 0.61
C ARG A 370 -0.79 -15.23 1.61
N THR A 371 0.37 -14.69 1.90
CA THR A 371 1.22 -15.20 2.97
C THR A 371 1.32 -14.15 4.08
N TYR A 372 1.68 -14.58 5.26
CA TYR A 372 2.07 -13.61 6.29
C TYR A 372 3.31 -12.89 5.76
N ASP A 373 3.15 -11.59 5.55
CA ASP A 373 4.23 -10.74 5.04
C ASP A 373 5.18 -10.36 6.19
N ALA A 374 5.90 -11.35 6.70
CA ALA A 374 7.10 -11.12 7.49
C ALA A 374 8.07 -10.23 6.70
N ASP A 375 7.79 -10.06 5.44
CA ASP A 375 8.68 -9.65 4.37
C ASP A 375 8.44 -8.23 3.86
N VAL A 376 7.33 -7.60 4.24
CA VAL A 376 7.22 -6.15 4.13
C VAL A 376 7.91 -5.56 5.37
N ILE A 377 9.15 -5.93 5.55
CA ILE A 377 10.02 -5.23 6.48
C ILE A 377 10.38 -3.93 5.77
N ARG A 378 9.54 -2.96 5.94
CA ARG A 378 9.87 -1.58 5.62
C ARG A 378 10.85 -1.13 6.70
N ILE A 379 12.05 -0.77 6.30
CA ILE A 379 13.09 -0.35 7.23
C ILE A 379 12.78 1.09 7.65
N ASN A 380 12.25 1.19 8.86
CA ASN A 380 12.13 2.46 9.56
C ASN A 380 12.98 2.38 10.84
N SER A 381 13.02 3.44 11.60
CA SER A 381 13.80 3.53 12.84
C SER A 381 13.45 2.45 13.90
N GLN A 382 12.31 1.77 13.75
CA GLN A 382 11.83 0.72 14.65
C GLN A 382 12.18 -0.69 14.16
N SER A 383 12.72 -0.81 12.93
CA SER A 383 12.99 -2.13 12.32
C SER A 383 14.21 -2.80 12.97
N GLY A 384 14.08 -4.06 13.30
CA GLY A 384 15.15 -4.85 13.92
C GLY A 384 16.20 -5.30 12.89
N LYS A 385 17.36 -5.72 13.41
CA LYS A 385 18.55 -6.16 12.63
C LYS A 385 18.27 -7.31 11.64
N GLY A 386 17.28 -8.13 11.92
CA GLY A 386 16.87 -9.23 11.04
C GLY A 386 16.23 -8.81 9.75
N GLY A 387 15.54 -7.67 9.75
CA GLY A 387 14.79 -7.20 8.59
C GLY A 387 15.65 -6.85 7.39
N ILE A 388 16.77 -6.19 7.63
CA ILE A 388 17.69 -5.77 6.58
C ILE A 388 18.31 -6.97 5.87
N SER A 389 18.78 -7.96 6.65
CA SER A 389 19.33 -9.22 6.12
C SER A 389 18.30 -9.96 5.27
N TYR A 390 17.05 -9.92 5.70
CA TYR A 390 15.95 -10.57 4.99
C TYR A 390 15.67 -9.87 3.65
N ILE A 391 15.59 -8.53 3.62
CA ILE A 391 15.39 -7.76 2.39
C ILE A 391 16.50 -8.09 1.37
N LEU A 392 17.77 -8.09 1.80
CA LEU A 392 18.90 -8.39 0.92
C LEU A 392 18.80 -9.83 0.39
N LYS A 393 18.37 -10.77 1.21
CA LYS A 393 18.20 -12.18 0.82
C LYS A 393 17.07 -12.35 -0.20
N GLN A 394 15.88 -11.81 0.10
CA GLN A 394 14.67 -12.04 -0.72
C GLN A 394 14.72 -11.29 -2.06
N ASN A 395 15.20 -10.05 -2.06
CA ASN A 395 15.15 -9.22 -3.27
C ASN A 395 16.41 -9.34 -4.14
N PHE A 396 17.55 -9.72 -3.53
CA PHE A 396 18.84 -9.70 -4.24
C PHE A 396 19.64 -11.00 -4.09
N SER A 397 19.06 -12.01 -3.41
CA SER A 397 19.70 -13.31 -3.15
C SER A 397 21.02 -13.20 -2.33
N ILE A 398 21.17 -12.12 -1.55
CA ILE A 398 22.37 -11.84 -0.76
C ILE A 398 22.16 -12.36 0.66
N SER A 399 22.82 -13.48 1.02
CA SER A 399 22.75 -14.10 2.34
C SER A 399 23.93 -13.68 3.20
N LEU A 400 23.74 -12.67 4.03
CA LEU A 400 24.82 -12.12 4.87
C LEU A 400 25.34 -13.13 5.89
N PRO A 401 26.68 -13.23 6.09
CA PRO A 401 27.25 -13.95 7.23
C PRO A 401 26.66 -13.48 8.56
N GLN A 402 26.46 -14.39 9.50
CA GLN A 402 25.84 -14.07 10.79
C GLN A 402 26.57 -12.91 11.51
N ALA A 403 27.90 -12.92 11.48
CA ALA A 403 28.72 -11.88 12.12
C ALA A 403 28.61 -10.51 11.45
N MET A 404 28.23 -10.46 10.15
CA MET A 404 28.13 -9.21 9.38
C MET A 404 26.75 -8.52 9.55
N LYS A 405 25.71 -9.31 9.87
CA LYS A 405 24.30 -8.82 9.93
C LYS A 405 24.11 -7.59 10.80
N GLU A 406 24.80 -7.58 11.94
CA GLU A 406 24.66 -6.49 12.92
C GLU A 406 25.23 -5.18 12.37
N GLU A 407 26.42 -5.23 11.77
CA GLU A 407 27.08 -4.04 11.21
C GLU A 407 26.27 -3.46 10.04
N VAL A 408 25.82 -4.33 9.10
CA VAL A 408 24.99 -3.89 7.98
C VAL A 408 23.68 -3.30 8.50
N GLY A 409 23.09 -3.91 9.51
CA GLY A 409 21.90 -3.41 10.19
C GLY A 409 22.06 -1.99 10.72
N TYR A 410 23.18 -1.72 11.38
CA TYR A 410 23.47 -0.38 11.92
C TYR A 410 23.72 0.64 10.79
N ALA A 411 24.46 0.26 9.74
CA ALA A 411 24.76 1.16 8.63
C ALA A 411 23.47 1.62 7.91
N VAL A 412 22.57 0.69 7.63
CA VAL A 412 21.29 0.99 6.95
C VAL A 412 20.38 1.81 7.88
N LYS A 413 20.31 1.43 9.16
CA LYS A 413 19.50 2.15 10.15
C LYS A 413 19.95 3.60 10.30
N GLN A 414 21.24 3.85 10.31
CA GLN A 414 21.78 5.21 10.43
C GLN A 414 21.26 6.10 9.29
N VAL A 415 21.25 5.60 8.04
CA VAL A 415 20.73 6.35 6.89
C VAL A 415 19.23 6.61 7.04
N SER A 416 18.46 5.60 7.50
CA SER A 416 17.01 5.75 7.74
C SER A 416 16.73 6.84 8.79
N ASP A 417 17.51 6.86 9.85
CA ASP A 417 17.36 7.85 10.94
C ASP A 417 17.72 9.27 10.45
N GLU A 418 18.79 9.39 9.66
CA GLU A 418 19.26 10.68 9.12
C GLU A 418 18.28 11.26 8.09
N GLU A 419 17.69 10.42 7.25
CA GLU A 419 16.74 10.86 6.22
C GLU A 419 15.31 10.99 6.72
N HIS A 420 15.00 10.46 7.92
CA HIS A 420 13.65 10.39 8.50
C HIS A 420 12.64 9.75 7.54
N LYS A 421 13.07 8.73 6.80
CA LYS A 421 12.26 8.05 5.77
C LYS A 421 12.42 6.55 5.84
N GLU A 422 11.38 5.90 5.37
CA GLU A 422 11.37 4.50 5.07
C GLU A 422 12.26 4.23 3.86
N LEU A 423 13.11 3.20 3.95
CA LEU A 423 14.01 2.82 2.87
C LEU A 423 13.41 1.70 2.03
N SER A 424 13.40 1.89 0.71
CA SER A 424 12.97 0.84 -0.22
C SER A 424 14.01 -0.29 -0.27
N PRO A 425 13.65 -1.51 -0.67
CA PRO A 425 14.62 -2.59 -0.86
C PRO A 425 15.79 -2.19 -1.77
N GLN A 426 15.52 -1.44 -2.83
CA GLN A 426 16.55 -0.96 -3.74
C GLN A 426 17.52 0.01 -3.03
N TRP A 427 17.01 0.89 -2.18
CA TRP A 427 17.85 1.83 -1.43
C TRP A 427 18.69 1.11 -0.38
N VAL A 428 18.15 0.08 0.26
CA VAL A 428 18.90 -0.80 1.18
C VAL A 428 20.08 -1.46 0.44
N TYR A 429 19.85 -1.95 -0.78
CA TYR A 429 20.90 -2.55 -1.62
C TYR A 429 21.97 -1.51 -1.98
N GLU A 430 21.59 -0.29 -2.37
CA GLU A 430 22.52 0.79 -2.72
C GLU A 430 23.42 1.17 -1.53
N ILE A 431 22.84 1.26 -0.32
CA ILE A 431 23.62 1.51 0.90
C ILE A 431 24.61 0.36 1.13
N PHE A 432 24.15 -0.87 0.98
CA PHE A 432 24.99 -2.06 1.15
C PHE A 432 26.13 -2.07 0.12
N GLU A 433 25.82 -1.85 -1.16
CA GLU A 433 26.79 -1.82 -2.24
C GLU A 433 27.86 -0.73 -2.03
N GLU A 434 27.42 0.49 -1.69
CA GLU A 434 28.30 1.62 -1.47
C GLU A 434 29.25 1.39 -0.28
N ASN A 435 28.78 0.76 0.79
CA ASN A 435 29.58 0.58 2.00
C ASN A 435 30.45 -0.69 1.99
N TYR A 436 30.05 -1.74 1.27
CA TYR A 436 30.69 -3.03 1.40
C TYR A 436 31.23 -3.61 0.09
N MET A 437 30.84 -3.07 -1.09
CA MET A 437 31.28 -3.61 -2.39
C MET A 437 32.16 -2.65 -3.17
N ASN A 438 31.89 -1.35 -3.12
CA ASN A 438 32.57 -0.37 -4.01
C ASN A 438 33.54 0.55 -3.28
N LYS A 439 33.79 0.32 -1.99
CA LYS A 439 34.60 1.24 -1.18
C LYS A 439 36.10 0.88 -1.23
N MET A 440 36.75 1.25 -2.32
CA MET A 440 38.20 1.03 -2.53
C MET A 440 38.89 2.37 -2.89
N PRO A 441 38.95 3.31 -1.96
CA PRO A 441 39.48 4.64 -2.28
C PRO A 441 41.00 4.71 -2.41
N TYR A 442 41.75 3.73 -1.87
CA TYR A 442 43.22 3.85 -1.74
C TYR A 442 43.97 2.96 -2.73
N PHE A 443 43.60 1.67 -2.83
CA PHE A 443 44.26 0.76 -3.73
C PHE A 443 43.29 -0.21 -4.38
N THR A 444 43.71 -0.75 -5.56
CA THR A 444 43.02 -1.85 -6.24
C THR A 444 44.00 -2.96 -6.58
N ILE A 445 43.48 -4.16 -6.77
CA ILE A 445 44.25 -5.27 -7.32
C ILE A 445 43.80 -5.40 -8.79
N ASP A 446 44.69 -5.08 -9.73
CA ASP A 446 44.41 -5.05 -11.16
C ASP A 446 44.49 -6.45 -11.79
N SER A 447 45.43 -7.29 -11.29
CA SER A 447 45.57 -8.68 -11.75
C SER A 447 46.21 -9.55 -10.69
N CYS A 448 45.92 -10.86 -10.75
CA CYS A 448 46.50 -11.83 -9.84
C CYS A 448 46.69 -13.15 -10.56
N HIS A 449 47.93 -13.69 -10.50
CA HIS A 449 48.30 -14.97 -11.08
C HIS A 449 48.74 -15.94 -9.99
N PHE A 450 48.35 -17.20 -10.13
CA PHE A 450 48.66 -18.22 -9.13
C PHE A 450 49.59 -19.28 -9.71
N LYS A 451 50.66 -19.63 -8.96
CA LYS A 451 51.53 -20.72 -9.28
C LYS A 451 51.46 -21.72 -8.13
N GLN A 452 51.39 -23.01 -8.48
CA GLN A 452 51.29 -24.06 -7.46
C GLN A 452 52.58 -24.84 -7.45
N ASN A 453 53.34 -24.70 -6.34
CA ASN A 453 54.56 -25.43 -6.06
C ASN A 453 54.37 -26.18 -4.73
N ASP A 454 55.26 -26.03 -3.73
CA ASP A 454 55.00 -26.47 -2.35
C ASP A 454 54.20 -25.40 -1.62
N GLY A 455 52.88 -25.33 -1.94
CA GLY A 455 51.95 -24.27 -1.51
C GLY A 455 51.42 -23.48 -2.71
N ILE A 456 50.68 -22.43 -2.43
CA ILE A 456 50.12 -21.52 -3.46
C ILE A 456 50.85 -20.18 -3.37
N MET A 457 51.52 -19.80 -4.45
CA MET A 457 52.15 -18.49 -4.60
C MET A 457 51.22 -17.59 -5.42
N ALA A 458 50.90 -16.40 -4.94
CA ALA A 458 50.19 -15.36 -5.68
C ALA A 458 51.19 -14.31 -6.13
N GLU A 459 51.12 -13.96 -7.41
CA GLU A 459 51.80 -12.81 -8.05
C GLU A 459 50.69 -11.77 -8.28
N THR A 460 50.68 -10.69 -7.49
CA THR A 460 49.57 -9.72 -7.42
C THR A 460 50.04 -8.35 -7.89
N GLU A 461 49.34 -7.79 -8.87
CA GLU A 461 49.57 -6.40 -9.35
C GLU A 461 48.67 -5.46 -8.51
N ILE A 462 49.32 -4.74 -7.58
CA ILE A 462 48.68 -3.77 -6.70
C ILE A 462 48.85 -2.37 -7.31
N ASN A 463 47.71 -1.68 -7.48
CA ASN A 463 47.68 -0.30 -7.96
C ASN A 463 47.36 0.62 -6.75
N PHE A 464 48.37 1.40 -6.32
CA PHE A 464 48.29 2.31 -5.19
C PHE A 464 48.76 3.70 -5.63
N GLY A 465 47.88 4.72 -5.47
CA GLY A 465 48.20 6.06 -5.89
C GLY A 465 48.52 6.20 -7.40
N GLY A 466 47.93 5.33 -8.22
CA GLY A 466 48.20 5.31 -9.68
C GLY A 466 49.47 4.59 -10.08
N LYS A 467 50.26 4.08 -9.11
CA LYS A 467 51.49 3.30 -9.39
C LYS A 467 51.18 1.83 -9.23
N LYS A 468 51.52 1.04 -10.27
CA LYS A 468 51.36 -0.40 -10.30
C LYS A 468 52.65 -1.09 -9.82
N THR A 469 52.49 -2.01 -8.91
CA THR A 469 53.62 -2.78 -8.33
C THR A 469 53.23 -4.27 -8.26
N ILE A 470 54.10 -5.13 -8.69
CA ILE A 470 53.90 -6.59 -8.62
C ILE A 470 54.55 -7.08 -7.34
N VAL A 471 53.82 -7.85 -6.55
CA VAL A 471 54.27 -8.42 -5.27
C VAL A 471 53.96 -9.92 -5.25
N ASP A 472 54.94 -10.71 -4.82
CA ASP A 472 54.81 -12.17 -4.72
C ASP A 472 54.76 -12.59 -3.26
N ALA A 473 53.83 -13.49 -2.91
CA ALA A 473 53.81 -14.10 -1.60
C ALA A 473 53.20 -15.50 -1.64
N ASN A 474 53.59 -16.33 -0.70
CA ASN A 474 53.04 -17.68 -0.51
C ASN A 474 51.94 -17.67 0.52
N GLY A 475 50.99 -18.61 0.38
CA GLY A 475 49.91 -18.80 1.32
C GLY A 475 49.43 -20.25 1.38
N ASN A 476 48.62 -20.57 2.35
CA ASN A 476 48.01 -21.90 2.50
C ASN A 476 46.89 -22.12 1.48
N GLY A 477 46.30 -21.03 0.95
CA GLY A 477 45.29 -21.04 -0.09
C GLY A 477 45.40 -19.78 -0.92
N ARG A 478 44.61 -19.71 -2.02
CA ARG A 478 44.65 -18.57 -2.95
C ARG A 478 44.40 -17.22 -2.30
N LEU A 479 43.32 -17.14 -1.47
CA LEU A 479 42.99 -15.91 -0.78
C LEU A 479 44.04 -15.53 0.26
N ASP A 480 44.59 -16.50 1.00
CA ASP A 480 45.67 -16.30 1.95
C ASP A 480 46.93 -15.78 1.29
N ALA A 481 47.31 -16.35 0.12
CA ALA A 481 48.47 -15.87 -0.63
C ALA A 481 48.31 -14.40 -1.09
N VAL A 482 47.11 -14.02 -1.56
CA VAL A 482 46.81 -12.62 -1.95
C VAL A 482 46.84 -11.73 -0.68
N SER A 483 46.26 -12.18 0.42
CA SER A 483 46.31 -11.47 1.71
C SER A 483 47.75 -11.17 2.12
N ASN A 484 48.64 -12.14 1.93
CA ASN A 484 50.06 -12.00 2.28
C ASN A 484 50.80 -11.04 1.31
N THR A 485 50.43 -10.93 0.01
CA THR A 485 51.00 -9.89 -0.88
C THR A 485 50.60 -8.50 -0.39
N ILE A 486 49.33 -8.33 0.04
CA ILE A 486 48.84 -7.03 0.59
C ILE A 486 49.57 -6.67 1.87
N LYS A 487 49.69 -7.63 2.84
CA LYS A 487 50.40 -7.43 4.11
C LYS A 487 51.86 -7.03 3.86
N GLN A 488 52.55 -7.71 2.90
CA GLN A 488 53.92 -7.43 2.53
C GLN A 488 54.08 -6.05 1.89
N PHE A 489 53.16 -5.69 0.97
CA PHE A 489 53.22 -4.40 0.24
C PHE A 489 53.07 -3.21 1.18
N PHE A 490 52.07 -3.29 2.10
CA PHE A 490 51.76 -2.17 2.98
C PHE A 490 52.48 -2.23 4.34
N GLY A 491 53.16 -3.35 4.66
CA GLY A 491 53.81 -3.53 5.98
C GLY A 491 52.80 -3.58 7.12
N ILE A 492 51.62 -4.18 6.92
CA ILE A 492 50.51 -4.22 7.88
C ILE A 492 50.21 -5.65 8.31
N SER A 493 49.52 -5.78 9.46
CA SER A 493 49.09 -7.06 9.97
C SER A 493 47.59 -7.05 10.28
N TYR A 494 46.89 -8.07 9.85
CA TYR A 494 45.48 -8.35 10.17
C TYR A 494 45.23 -9.86 10.03
N GLU A 495 44.14 -10.32 10.60
CA GLU A 495 43.73 -11.73 10.51
C GLU A 495 42.48 -11.87 9.67
N LEU A 496 42.39 -12.86 8.79
CA LEU A 496 41.17 -13.27 8.10
C LEU A 496 40.28 -13.96 9.13
N SER A 497 39.21 -13.30 9.56
CA SER A 497 38.30 -13.80 10.61
C SER A 497 37.11 -14.57 10.06
N THR A 498 36.64 -14.20 8.85
CA THR A 498 35.49 -14.85 8.23
C THR A 498 35.69 -14.89 6.72
N TYR A 499 35.31 -16.03 6.13
CA TYR A 499 35.21 -16.17 4.67
C TYR A 499 33.99 -17.04 4.36
N GLU A 500 33.03 -16.48 3.63
CA GLU A 500 31.83 -17.19 3.16
C GLU A 500 31.56 -16.82 1.70
N GLU A 501 30.94 -17.73 0.95
CA GLU A 501 30.63 -17.50 -0.46
C GLU A 501 29.37 -18.29 -0.86
N HIS A 502 28.62 -17.79 -1.83
CA HIS A 502 27.54 -18.55 -2.42
C HIS A 502 27.17 -17.99 -3.82
N ALA A 503 26.47 -18.80 -4.61
CA ALA A 503 25.96 -18.40 -5.92
C ALA A 503 24.67 -17.56 -5.75
N LEU A 504 24.51 -16.51 -6.55
CA LEU A 504 23.32 -15.65 -6.52
C LEU A 504 22.13 -16.23 -7.29
N SER A 505 22.39 -17.18 -8.21
CA SER A 505 21.35 -17.86 -8.98
C SER A 505 21.82 -19.27 -9.34
N HIS A 506 20.97 -20.04 -9.98
CA HIS A 506 21.31 -21.39 -10.45
C HIS A 506 21.79 -21.35 -11.91
N GLY A 507 22.77 -22.17 -12.23
CA GLY A 507 23.29 -22.32 -13.59
C GLY A 507 24.77 -21.94 -13.74
N SER A 508 25.35 -22.29 -14.87
CA SER A 508 26.80 -22.14 -15.14
C SER A 508 27.24 -20.69 -15.36
N SER A 509 26.30 -19.78 -15.60
CA SER A 509 26.58 -18.35 -15.77
C SER A 509 26.17 -17.52 -14.54
N SER A 510 25.95 -18.19 -13.40
CA SER A 510 25.59 -17.51 -12.16
C SER A 510 26.78 -16.72 -11.61
N LYS A 511 26.52 -15.50 -11.16
CA LYS A 511 27.51 -14.73 -10.39
C LYS A 511 27.63 -15.33 -8.98
N ALA A 512 28.84 -15.34 -8.47
CA ALA A 512 29.15 -15.69 -7.09
C ALA A 512 29.33 -14.42 -6.27
N ILE A 513 28.91 -14.47 -5.01
CA ILE A 513 29.18 -13.41 -4.05
C ILE A 513 30.08 -13.98 -2.95
N ALA A 514 31.11 -13.22 -2.55
CA ALA A 514 32.04 -13.58 -1.51
C ALA A 514 32.04 -12.50 -0.40
N TYR A 515 32.13 -12.92 0.84
CA TYR A 515 32.19 -12.07 2.03
C TYR A 515 33.52 -12.33 2.74
N VAL A 516 34.29 -11.29 2.98
CA VAL A 516 35.55 -11.38 3.70
C VAL A 516 35.49 -10.45 4.92
N GLY A 517 35.65 -11.04 6.10
CA GLY A 517 35.82 -10.33 7.35
C GLY A 517 37.28 -10.40 7.77
N ILE A 518 37.86 -9.25 8.10
CA ILE A 518 39.23 -9.19 8.67
C ILE A 518 39.19 -8.52 10.04
N THR A 519 40.07 -8.95 10.93
CA THR A 519 40.23 -8.37 12.28
C THR A 519 41.58 -7.67 12.35
N CYS A 520 41.56 -6.40 12.73
CA CYS A 520 42.76 -5.60 12.93
C CYS A 520 42.59 -4.81 14.23
N GLU A 521 43.55 -4.94 15.15
CA GLU A 521 43.52 -4.24 16.45
C GLU A 521 42.19 -4.44 17.22
N GLY A 522 41.61 -5.65 17.11
CA GLY A 522 40.38 -6.02 17.83
C GLY A 522 39.09 -5.51 17.20
N LYS A 523 39.17 -4.88 16.03
CA LYS A 523 37.98 -4.40 15.25
C LYS A 523 37.84 -5.22 13.98
N ASN A 524 36.60 -5.47 13.61
CA ASN A 524 36.26 -6.20 12.37
C ASN A 524 36.00 -5.21 11.23
N TYR A 525 36.43 -5.59 10.03
CA TYR A 525 36.20 -4.83 8.81
C TYR A 525 35.71 -5.80 7.73
N TRP A 526 34.65 -5.43 7.04
CA TRP A 526 33.99 -6.32 6.07
C TRP A 526 34.11 -5.78 4.66
N GLY A 527 34.34 -6.69 3.72
CA GLY A 527 34.24 -6.41 2.29
C GLY A 527 33.43 -7.51 1.60
N VAL A 528 32.82 -7.16 0.50
CA VAL A 528 31.97 -8.04 -0.30
C VAL A 528 32.40 -7.87 -1.76
N GLY A 529 32.49 -8.97 -2.48
CA GLY A 529 32.81 -8.96 -3.92
C GLY A 529 31.85 -9.84 -4.69
N MET A 530 31.59 -9.46 -5.94
CA MET A 530 30.67 -10.19 -6.80
C MET A 530 31.27 -10.31 -8.20
N ASP A 531 31.42 -11.55 -8.70
CA ASP A 531 31.98 -11.83 -10.04
C ASP A 531 31.49 -13.19 -10.52
N GLU A 532 31.59 -13.47 -11.79
CA GLU A 532 31.38 -14.82 -12.37
C GLU A 532 32.44 -15.80 -11.88
N ASP A 533 33.64 -15.30 -11.59
CA ASP A 533 34.76 -16.07 -11.02
C ASP A 533 34.79 -15.85 -9.50
N ILE A 534 34.59 -16.91 -8.73
CA ILE A 534 34.55 -16.87 -7.27
C ILE A 534 35.89 -16.36 -6.67
N ILE A 535 36.99 -16.63 -7.32
CA ILE A 535 38.32 -16.16 -6.85
C ILE A 535 38.42 -14.63 -7.00
N LYS A 536 37.95 -14.11 -8.16
CA LYS A 536 37.89 -12.66 -8.36
C LYS A 536 36.94 -11.98 -7.35
N ALA A 537 35.78 -12.58 -7.12
CA ALA A 537 34.84 -12.09 -6.09
C ALA A 537 35.52 -12.03 -4.72
N SER A 538 36.26 -13.08 -4.36
CA SER A 538 36.96 -13.17 -3.05
C SER A 538 38.10 -12.14 -2.95
N ILE A 539 38.87 -11.95 -4.01
CA ILE A 539 39.96 -10.95 -4.03
C ILE A 539 39.36 -9.54 -3.90
N HIS A 540 38.28 -9.29 -4.64
CA HIS A 540 37.57 -8.00 -4.55
C HIS A 540 37.06 -7.75 -3.09
N ALA A 541 36.42 -8.76 -2.48
CA ALA A 541 35.94 -8.67 -1.09
C ALA A 541 37.10 -8.34 -0.13
N LEU A 542 38.23 -9.05 -0.26
CA LEU A 542 39.40 -8.80 0.57
C LEU A 542 39.95 -7.37 0.36
N THR A 543 40.02 -6.93 -0.91
CA THR A 543 40.51 -5.59 -1.25
C THR A 543 39.64 -4.51 -0.58
N VAL A 544 38.29 -4.66 -0.66
CA VAL A 544 37.36 -3.74 0.02
C VAL A 544 37.56 -3.73 1.53
N ALA A 545 37.70 -4.91 2.16
CA ALA A 545 37.89 -5.00 3.61
C ALA A 545 39.17 -4.30 4.05
N VAL A 546 40.29 -4.55 3.32
CA VAL A 546 41.60 -3.96 3.66
C VAL A 546 41.64 -2.44 3.41
N ASN A 547 40.93 -1.96 2.36
CA ASN A 547 40.81 -0.52 2.10
C ASN A 547 40.18 0.27 3.26
N LYS A 548 39.46 -0.41 4.16
CA LYS A 548 38.83 0.22 5.35
C LYS A 548 39.80 0.35 6.54
N LEU A 549 40.98 -0.24 6.47
CA LEU A 549 41.97 -0.19 7.60
C LEU A 549 42.55 1.22 7.72
N PRO A 550 42.59 1.78 8.93
CA PRO A 550 43.19 3.10 9.17
C PRO A 550 44.65 3.21 8.68
N GLN A 551 45.43 2.13 8.79
CA GLN A 551 46.82 2.10 8.33
C GLN A 551 46.96 2.31 6.81
N ILE A 552 45.96 1.87 6.01
CA ILE A 552 45.95 2.09 4.55
C ILE A 552 45.70 3.59 4.25
N ALA A 553 44.75 4.20 4.93
CA ALA A 553 44.44 5.61 4.82
C ALA A 553 45.66 6.50 5.14
N GLN A 554 46.44 6.12 6.15
CA GLN A 554 47.64 6.85 6.55
C GLN A 554 48.79 6.69 5.53
N ASN A 555 48.88 5.53 4.86
CA ASN A 555 49.92 5.28 3.84
C ASN A 555 49.68 6.04 2.54
N ASP A 556 48.47 6.56 2.29
CA ASP A 556 48.15 7.31 1.08
C ASP A 556 48.82 8.71 1.06
N GLY A 557 49.50 9.14 2.13
CA GLY A 557 50.31 10.38 2.18
C GLY A 557 49.53 11.67 1.90
N ALA A 558 48.25 11.58 1.67
CA ALA A 558 47.43 12.68 1.17
C ALA A 558 46.37 13.17 2.16
N GLN A 559 46.21 12.52 3.31
CA GLN A 559 45.26 13.02 4.30
C GLN A 559 45.97 13.70 5.46
N ASP A 560 46.23 14.99 5.28
CA ASP A 560 46.48 15.88 6.38
C ASP A 560 45.29 15.79 7.36
N GLU A 561 45.52 15.41 8.61
CA GLU A 561 44.53 15.45 9.71
C GLU A 561 43.79 16.78 9.74
N ARG A 562 44.47 17.85 9.33
CA ARG A 562 43.92 19.19 9.20
C ARG A 562 42.84 19.29 8.14
N LEU A 563 42.98 18.55 7.01
CA LEU A 563 42.00 18.53 5.94
C LEU A 563 40.68 17.89 6.42
N THR A 564 40.80 16.76 7.13
CA THR A 564 39.65 16.07 7.73
C THR A 564 38.94 16.95 8.75
N ALA A 565 39.73 17.65 9.62
CA ALA A 565 39.18 18.58 10.60
C ALA A 565 38.47 19.77 9.89
N MET A 566 39.03 20.27 8.78
CA MET A 566 38.42 21.32 7.97
C MET A 566 37.11 20.89 7.33
N LEU A 567 37.05 19.68 6.77
CA LEU A 567 35.82 19.16 6.15
C LEU A 567 34.73 18.98 7.20
N ASN A 568 35.05 18.41 8.35
CA ASN A 568 34.12 18.25 9.47
C ASN A 568 33.65 19.62 9.99
N PHE A 569 34.53 20.59 10.08
CA PHE A 569 34.19 21.93 10.50
C PHE A 569 33.24 22.61 9.50
N ILE A 570 33.48 22.45 8.18
CA ILE A 570 32.59 22.97 7.13
C ILE A 570 31.22 22.34 7.21
N GLN A 571 31.16 21.00 7.35
CA GLN A 571 29.89 20.27 7.44
C GLN A 571 29.06 20.70 8.64
N ASN A 572 29.67 20.93 9.77
CA ASN A 572 29.00 21.30 11.01
C ASN A 572 28.67 22.82 11.13
N ASN A 573 29.37 23.65 10.38
CA ASN A 573 29.25 25.10 10.51
C ASN A 573 28.97 25.84 9.19
N TYR A 574 28.41 25.17 8.18
CA TYR A 574 28.27 25.68 6.82
C TYR A 574 27.55 27.02 6.69
N GLN A 575 26.75 27.42 7.69
CA GLN A 575 26.00 28.69 7.68
C GLN A 575 26.90 29.89 7.76
N GLY A 576 27.92 29.86 8.64
CA GLY A 576 28.79 30.98 8.92
C GLY A 576 30.26 30.78 8.57
N VAL A 577 30.61 29.77 7.76
CA VAL A 577 32.02 29.46 7.47
C VAL A 577 32.66 30.50 6.58
N THR A 578 33.80 31.06 7.05
CA THR A 578 34.71 31.93 6.30
C THR A 578 36.09 31.28 6.23
N LEU A 579 36.97 31.80 5.36
CA LEU A 579 38.36 31.33 5.26
C LEU A 579 39.11 31.55 6.57
N GLU A 580 38.82 32.66 7.26
CA GLU A 580 39.40 32.97 8.56
C GLU A 580 38.93 31.98 9.65
N SER A 581 37.64 31.64 9.66
CA SER A 581 37.10 30.66 10.64
C SER A 581 37.67 29.27 10.39
N MET A 582 37.91 28.92 9.17
CA MET A 582 38.56 27.64 8.82
C MET A 582 40.05 27.63 9.20
N ALA A 583 40.75 28.70 8.95
CA ALA A 583 42.15 28.86 9.38
C ALA A 583 42.33 28.74 10.91
N UNK A 584 41.51 29.18 11.39
CA UNK A 584 41.46 29.14 12.80
C UNK A 584 41.24 27.77 13.37
N UNK A 585 40.52 27.06 12.65
CA UNK A 585 40.20 25.73 13.06
C UNK A 585 41.28 24.71 12.85
N UNK A 586 42.05 25.12 11.94
CA UNK A 586 43.05 24.20 11.54
C UNK A 586 44.44 24.58 11.99
N UNK A 587 44.48 25.50 12.67
CA UNK A 587 45.71 26.13 13.09
C UNK A 587 46.66 26.38 11.98
N UNK A 588 46.10 26.59 11.01
CA UNK A 588 46.88 26.86 9.86
C UNK A 588 46.84 28.31 9.51
N UNK A 589 47.72 28.76 8.97
CA UNK A 589 47.73 30.10 8.47
C UNK A 589 46.84 30.16 7.25
N UNK A 590 46.47 31.17 6.92
CA UNK A 590 45.62 31.41 5.84
C UNK A 590 46.15 30.95 4.49
N UNK A 591 47.35 31.03 4.48
CA UNK A 591 47.97 30.55 3.29
C UNK A 591 48.00 29.01 3.24
N UNK A 592 48.17 28.54 4.30
CA UNK A 592 48.18 27.09 4.44
C UNK A 592 46.74 26.53 4.31
N UNK A 593 45.92 27.23 4.60
CA UNK A 593 44.54 26.92 4.43
C UNK A 593 44.15 26.92 2.97
N UNK A 594 44.72 27.73 2.33
CA UNK A 594 44.47 27.73 0.91
C UNK A 594 45.22 26.60 0.18
N UNK A 595 46.21 26.31 0.71
CA UNK A 595 46.95 25.19 0.20
C UNK A 595 46.29 23.84 0.55
N UNK A 596 45.86 23.79 1.57
CA UNK A 596 45.14 22.63 2.03
C UNK A 596 43.81 22.47 1.32
N UNK A 597 43.29 23.49 0.94
CA UNK A 597 42.08 23.45 0.22
C UNK A 597 42.29 23.08 -1.25
N UNK A 598 43.35 23.39 -1.61
CA UNK A 598 43.69 23.00 -2.93
C UNK A 598 44.00 21.49 -3.03
N UNK A 599 44.47 21.00 -2.05
CA UNK A 599 44.73 19.59 -2.00
C UNK A 599 43.41 18.79 -1.88
N UNK A 600 42.57 19.31 -1.38
CA UNK A 600 41.25 18.72 -1.29
C UNK A 600 40.49 18.73 -2.59
N UNK A 601 40.80 19.60 -3.33
CA UNK A 601 40.16 19.65 -4.59
C UNK A 601 40.76 18.66 -5.58
N UNK A 602 41.78 18.34 -5.35
CA UNK A 602 42.39 17.36 -6.17
C UNK A 602 41.87 15.95 -5.89
N UNK A 603 41.50 15.75 -4.81
CA UNK A 603 40.98 14.50 -4.42
C UNK A 603 39.50 14.31 -4.72
N UNK A 604 38.95 15.32 -4.92
CA UNK A 604 37.51 15.21 -5.15
C UNK A 604 37.10 15.62 -6.55
N UNK A 605 37.80 15.73 -7.32
CA UNK A 605 37.52 16.01 -8.68
C UNK A 605 38.49 16.91 -9.31
N UNK A 606 39.00 16.51 -10.13
CA UNK A 606 40.06 17.11 -10.82
C UNK A 606 39.81 18.51 -11.20
N UNK A 607 39.96 19.25 -10.97
CA UNK A 607 40.19 20.45 -11.56
C UNK A 607 40.47 21.55 -10.69
N UNK A 608 41.39 21.75 -10.67
CA UNK A 608 42.00 22.66 -9.88
C UNK A 608 41.91 24.01 -9.82
N UNK A 609 41.98 24.67 -10.02
CA UNK A 609 42.51 25.92 -10.04
C UNK A 609 42.14 26.75 -8.85
N UNK A 610 42.57 27.22 -8.40
CA UNK A 610 42.69 28.23 -7.44
C UNK A 610 42.16 27.79 -6.07
N UNK A 611 42.87 27.95 -5.35
CA UNK A 611 42.74 27.57 -4.01
C UNK A 611 41.57 28.16 -3.24
N UNK A 612 41.29 29.34 -3.53
CA UNK A 612 40.21 29.97 -2.85
C UNK A 612 38.87 29.55 -3.39
N UNK A 613 38.89 29.26 -4.55
CA UNK A 613 37.72 28.81 -5.18
C UNK A 613 37.24 27.44 -4.76
N UNK A 614 38.13 26.71 -4.40
CA UNK A 614 37.77 25.38 -3.93
C UNK A 614 37.06 25.34 -2.60
N UNK A 615 37.39 26.09 -1.84
CA UNK A 615 36.78 26.21 -0.55
C UNK A 615 35.40 26.82 -0.62
N UNK A 616 35.37 27.76 -1.36
CA UNK A 616 34.11 28.36 -1.62
C UNK A 616 33.15 27.46 -2.43
N UNK A 617 33.72 26.72 -3.13
CA UNK A 617 32.95 25.79 -3.85
C UNK A 617 32.45 24.63 -3.05
N UNK A 618 33.12 24.35 -2.12
CA UNK A 618 32.75 23.35 -1.21
C UNK A 618 31.70 23.80 -0.27
N VAL A 619 31.77 24.82 0.34
CA VAL A 619 30.78 25.49 1.18
C VAL A 619 29.51 25.78 0.37
N ALA A 620 29.66 26.35 -0.79
CA ALA A 620 28.51 26.62 -1.65
C ALA A 620 27.75 25.36 -2.03
N HIS A 621 28.44 24.29 -2.29
CA HIS A 621 27.83 22.99 -2.63
C HIS A 621 27.01 22.44 -1.44
N ILE A 622 27.58 22.45 -0.27
CA ILE A 622 26.91 22.00 0.98
C ILE A 622 25.66 22.89 1.23
N ARG A 623 25.81 24.19 1.13
CA ARG A 623 24.71 25.15 1.28
C ARG A 623 23.60 24.89 0.24
N MET A 624 23.97 24.63 -1.02
CA MET A 624 23.01 24.35 -2.10
C MET A 624 22.30 23.01 -1.92
N LYS A 625 23.01 21.98 -1.47
CA LYS A 625 22.44 20.65 -1.15
C LYS A 625 21.39 20.79 -0.02
N ARG A 626 21.72 21.54 1.02
CA ARG A 626 20.79 21.80 2.13
C ARG A 626 19.58 22.65 1.68
N ALA A 627 19.80 23.66 0.85
CA ALA A 627 18.73 24.50 0.28
C ALA A 627 17.74 23.65 -0.53
N LYS A 628 18.26 22.71 -1.33
CA LYS A 628 17.46 21.77 -2.14
C LYS A 628 16.51 20.96 -1.26
N THR A 629 17.02 20.44 -0.13
CA THR A 629 16.23 19.67 0.84
C THR A 629 15.12 20.55 1.47
N LEU A 630 15.46 21.76 1.89
CA LEU A 630 14.50 22.68 2.51
C LEU A 630 13.41 23.13 1.52
N LEU A 631 13.76 23.32 0.25
CA LEU A 631 12.81 23.69 -0.82
C LEU A 631 11.82 22.54 -1.10
N LYS A 632 12.31 21.31 -1.09
CA LYS A 632 11.51 20.11 -1.40
C LYS A 632 10.56 19.76 -0.25
N ASN A 633 11.01 19.87 0.99
CA ASN A 633 10.32 19.28 2.14
C ASN A 633 9.63 20.29 3.07
N GLY A 634 9.79 21.60 2.83
CA GLY A 634 9.32 22.64 3.75
C GLY A 634 8.47 23.74 3.11
N ASN A 635 7.82 24.51 3.99
CA ASN A 635 7.00 25.68 3.62
C ASN A 635 7.73 27.03 3.87
N MET A 636 9.03 26.99 4.16
CA MET A 636 9.82 28.20 4.39
C MET A 636 9.89 29.05 3.12
N THR A 637 9.87 30.36 3.27
CA THR A 637 10.04 31.27 2.12
C THR A 637 11.46 31.12 1.53
N VAL A 638 11.65 31.53 0.29
CA VAL A 638 12.97 31.48 -0.36
C VAL A 638 13.98 32.40 0.40
N GLU A 639 13.50 33.51 0.92
CA GLU A 639 14.27 34.43 1.77
C GLU A 639 14.79 33.73 3.02
N ASN A 640 13.87 33.06 3.75
CA ASN A 640 14.24 32.34 4.98
C ASN A 640 15.22 31.21 4.71
N ILE A 641 15.06 30.52 3.56
CA ILE A 641 15.99 29.45 3.17
C ILE A 641 17.37 30.01 2.86
N ALA A 642 17.44 31.16 2.17
CA ALA A 642 18.72 31.84 1.88
C ALA A 642 19.46 32.17 3.19
N ASP A 643 18.76 32.73 4.18
CA ASP A 643 19.31 33.04 5.51
C ASP A 643 19.78 31.75 6.23
N VAL A 644 18.93 30.74 6.29
CA VAL A 644 19.23 29.48 7.00
C VAL A 644 20.44 28.77 6.40
N VAL A 645 20.68 28.89 5.09
CA VAL A 645 21.84 28.24 4.46
C VAL A 645 23.05 29.16 4.36
N GLY A 646 22.97 30.36 4.94
CA GLY A 646 24.09 31.28 5.12
C GLY A 646 24.44 32.16 3.90
N TYR A 647 23.44 32.62 3.15
CA TYR A 647 23.62 33.56 2.05
C TYR A 647 23.25 34.98 2.50
N PRO A 648 24.13 35.97 2.27
CA PRO A 648 23.87 37.33 2.74
C PRO A 648 22.81 38.10 1.96
N SER A 649 22.38 37.60 0.81
CA SER A 649 21.24 38.16 0.05
C SER A 649 20.54 37.10 -0.78
N VAL A 650 19.24 37.30 -0.94
CA VAL A 650 18.35 36.40 -1.73
C VAL A 650 18.79 36.39 -3.20
N GLU A 651 19.25 37.53 -3.74
CA GLU A 651 19.72 37.62 -5.13
C GLU A 651 20.96 36.75 -5.35
N HIS A 652 21.93 36.80 -4.42
CA HIS A 652 23.13 35.94 -4.48
C HIS A 652 22.76 34.47 -4.38
N PHE A 653 21.86 34.12 -3.47
CA PHE A 653 21.32 32.75 -3.32
C PHE A 653 20.67 32.27 -4.61
N ASN A 654 19.73 33.06 -5.18
CA ASN A 654 19.00 32.70 -6.40
C ASN A 654 19.94 32.45 -7.58
N ARG A 655 20.96 33.33 -7.75
CA ARG A 655 21.95 33.20 -8.82
C ARG A 655 22.79 31.94 -8.67
N THR A 656 23.24 31.66 -7.45
CA THR A 656 24.05 30.49 -7.15
C THR A 656 23.23 29.19 -7.31
N PHE A 657 22.00 29.19 -6.83
CA PHE A 657 21.09 28.03 -6.95
C PHE A 657 20.81 27.71 -8.43
N LYS A 658 20.49 28.74 -9.22
CA LYS A 658 20.25 28.57 -10.67
C LYS A 658 21.51 28.04 -11.39
N LYS A 659 22.68 28.51 -11.00
CA LYS A 659 23.98 28.05 -11.56
C LYS A 659 24.22 26.57 -11.24
N CYS A 660 23.83 26.12 -10.05
CA CYS A 660 24.06 24.73 -9.60
C CYS A 660 23.04 23.75 -10.15
N PHE A 661 21.76 24.15 -10.34
CA PHE A 661 20.65 23.25 -10.66
C PHE A 661 19.91 23.61 -11.95
N ASP A 662 20.36 24.63 -12.67
CA ASP A 662 19.79 25.14 -13.93
C ASP A 662 18.31 25.57 -13.79
N ARG A 663 17.87 25.90 -12.55
CA ARG A 663 16.50 26.30 -12.19
C ARG A 663 16.56 27.26 -11.02
N THR A 664 15.57 28.16 -10.95
CA THR A 664 15.45 29.02 -9.77
C THR A 664 14.91 28.21 -8.58
N PRO A 665 15.15 28.65 -7.33
CA PRO A 665 14.59 27.96 -6.16
C PRO A 665 13.07 27.77 -6.23
N LEU A 666 12.34 28.78 -6.73
CA LEU A 666 10.88 28.73 -6.84
C LEU A 666 10.43 27.70 -7.90
N GLN A 667 11.10 27.67 -9.07
CA GLN A 667 10.84 26.66 -10.11
C GLN A 667 11.11 25.27 -9.55
N TYR A 668 12.21 25.07 -8.86
CA TYR A 668 12.57 23.77 -8.27
C TYR A 668 11.51 23.31 -7.25
N ARG A 669 11.03 24.24 -6.40
CA ARG A 669 9.99 23.94 -5.41
C ARG A 669 8.68 23.50 -6.09
N ASN A 670 8.22 24.26 -7.11
CA ASN A 670 6.96 23.98 -7.80
C ASN A 670 7.00 22.61 -8.50
N GLU A 671 8.06 22.33 -9.24
CA GLU A 671 8.26 21.04 -9.90
C GLU A 671 8.34 19.87 -8.89
N SER A 672 8.90 20.13 -7.71
CA SER A 672 8.99 19.10 -6.65
C SER A 672 7.62 18.83 -6.00
N ARG A 673 6.71 19.81 -6.05
CA ARG A 673 5.34 19.68 -5.53
C ARG A 673 4.40 19.04 -6.56
N GLU A 674 4.61 19.29 -7.85
CA GLU A 674 3.84 18.69 -8.94
C GLU A 674 4.14 17.19 -9.12
N LYS A 675 5.31 16.74 -8.61
CA LYS A 675 5.73 15.32 -8.65
C LYS A 675 5.36 14.55 -7.36
N LYS A 676 4.66 15.17 -6.42
CA LYS A 676 4.12 14.57 -5.22
C LYS A 676 2.59 14.41 -5.34
#